data_da6199d540e58de933e32e92b3b6ceee
#
_entry.id   da6199d540e58de933e32e92b3b6ceee
#
_cell.length_a   1.000
_cell.length_b   1.000
_cell.length_c   1.000
_cell.angle_alpha   90.00
_cell.angle_beta   90.00
_cell.angle_gamma   90.00
#
_symmetry.space_group_name_H-M   'P 1'
#
loop_
_entity.id
_entity.type
_entity.pdbx_description
1 polymer ?
#
loop_
_entity_poly.entity_id
_entity_poly.type
_entity_poly.pdbx_seq_one_letter_code
_entity_poly.pdbx_strand_id
1 'polypeptide(L)'
;MIKRLFDVDPWKVKSTKLDKTDKRLQESLTSIGNGYMGMRGNFEEGYSGDSHLGTYIAGVWFPDKTRVGWWKNGYPEYFGKVINATNFIPVELMVNDHKVDLAIDEVKDYEIELDMKKGILNRSYTWVEGEKEIRFTFKRFVSVALKELAVIEVTAEVLKGDATIVFIPKMDGNVTNEDSNYEENFWLEMKCVSGEKSSLTTKTIENPFGVEQFTVTTMMENIAENYEKREFTEGFMQVEEQITYTLKAGEKAKVTKYVSVLTSRDVRPEEQEAKAAVILNQAIELGEEKVEEQHVAVWEERWHKADVVIEGDAESQQGIRFSIFQLFSTYYGEDNRLNIGPKGFTGEKYGGATYWDTEAFILPMYLSVADETVSEQLLTYRHNQLSGAFHNAKQQGLQGALYPMVTFNGIESHNEWEITFEEIHRNSTIAYAIYNYTNYTGDETFLNTKGIEMLVAISRFWSDRVHYSKRNDRYMIHGVTGPNEYENNINNNWYTNTMAAWTLRYTLENIDKVSPIVANELYVTAEEKAKWEDIVQKMYYPHDEELNVFVQHDTFLDKELLTTNDLDPAERPINQHWSWDKILRSCFIKQADVLQGIYYLNDAFTLEEKEANFNFYEPMTVHESSLSASIHAILAAELGKTEKAVELYARTARLDLDNYNNDTEDGLHITSMSGGWLAIVQGFAGMRTFNNKLIFKPFCPENWTGYNFMIKYRGRLLHISVTQELVSVRLEEGEPIELTLYNKEMLLKDVVESPIHFS
;
A
#
# COMPACT_ATOMS: atom_id res chain seq x y z
N MET A 1 -6.22 -22.75 -4.37
CA MET A 1 -5.03 -23.56 -4.80
C MET A 1 -3.88 -22.58 -4.98
N ILE A 2 -2.75 -22.79 -4.32
CA ILE A 2 -1.57 -21.91 -4.47
C ILE A 2 -1.12 -21.93 -5.93
N LYS A 3 -0.95 -20.75 -6.52
CA LYS A 3 -0.52 -20.60 -7.90
C LYS A 3 0.77 -19.80 -7.93
N ARG A 4 1.87 -20.51 -8.10
CA ARG A 4 3.20 -19.90 -8.12
C ARG A 4 3.73 -19.80 -9.54
N LEU A 5 3.90 -18.57 -10.03
CA LEU A 5 4.43 -18.30 -11.37
C LEU A 5 5.95 -18.12 -11.40
N PHE A 6 6.53 -17.70 -10.29
CA PHE A 6 7.92 -17.30 -10.19
C PHE A 6 8.73 -18.23 -9.28
N ASP A 7 10.01 -18.35 -9.59
CA ASP A 7 10.95 -19.09 -8.79
C ASP A 7 11.19 -18.41 -7.43
N VAL A 8 11.57 -19.21 -6.44
CA VAL A 8 11.95 -18.69 -5.13
C VAL A 8 13.39 -18.17 -5.18
N ASP A 9 13.55 -16.86 -5.00
CA ASP A 9 14.83 -16.20 -4.93
C ASP A 9 14.77 -15.07 -3.87
N PRO A 10 15.75 -14.96 -2.97
CA PRO A 10 15.71 -13.97 -1.89
C PRO A 10 15.62 -12.50 -2.32
N TRP A 11 16.05 -12.16 -3.53
CA TRP A 11 16.08 -10.80 -4.04
C TRP A 11 15.34 -10.57 -5.35
N LYS A 12 14.78 -11.62 -5.94
CA LYS A 12 14.23 -11.53 -7.29
C LYS A 12 12.86 -12.17 -7.40
N VAL A 13 12.04 -11.59 -8.27
CA VAL A 13 10.83 -12.23 -8.80
C VAL A 13 11.17 -12.63 -10.23
N LYS A 14 11.51 -13.90 -10.43
CA LYS A 14 12.11 -14.41 -11.65
C LYS A 14 11.35 -15.61 -12.21
N SER A 15 11.19 -15.65 -13.54
CA SER A 15 10.66 -16.82 -14.27
C SER A 15 11.36 -16.98 -15.61
N THR A 16 11.62 -18.23 -15.98
CA THR A 16 12.13 -18.61 -17.30
C THR A 16 11.01 -19.12 -18.21
N LYS A 17 9.77 -19.04 -17.77
CA LYS A 17 8.60 -19.52 -18.50
C LYS A 17 7.74 -18.34 -18.95
N LEU A 18 7.45 -18.26 -20.26
CA LEU A 18 6.43 -17.35 -20.78
C LEU A 18 5.06 -17.94 -20.49
N ASP A 19 4.34 -17.36 -19.54
CA ASP A 19 2.97 -17.75 -19.22
C ASP A 19 1.99 -16.85 -19.98
N LYS A 20 1.26 -17.44 -20.94
CA LYS A 20 0.27 -16.73 -21.75
C LYS A 20 -1.13 -16.72 -21.11
N THR A 21 -1.37 -17.56 -20.11
CA THR A 21 -2.69 -17.70 -19.45
C THR A 21 -2.83 -16.80 -18.24
N ASP A 22 -1.74 -16.52 -17.54
CA ASP A 22 -1.70 -15.72 -16.31
C ASP A 22 -0.91 -14.41 -16.49
N LYS A 23 -1.04 -13.82 -17.69
CA LYS A 23 -0.30 -12.62 -18.06
C LYS A 23 -0.60 -11.45 -17.12
N ARG A 24 -1.86 -11.20 -16.78
CA ARG A 24 -2.26 -10.14 -15.85
C ARG A 24 -1.66 -10.32 -14.45
N LEU A 25 -1.59 -11.56 -13.96
CA LEU A 25 -0.93 -11.88 -12.69
C LEU A 25 0.58 -11.60 -12.76
N GLN A 26 1.24 -12.01 -13.86
CA GLN A 26 2.64 -11.69 -14.09
C GLN A 26 2.89 -10.17 -14.09
N GLU A 27 2.03 -9.39 -14.75
CA GLU A 27 2.12 -7.93 -14.82
C GLU A 27 1.99 -7.26 -13.45
N SER A 28 1.09 -7.76 -12.59
CA SER A 28 0.98 -7.28 -11.21
C SER A 28 2.26 -7.53 -10.42
N LEU A 29 2.77 -8.78 -10.45
CA LEU A 29 3.92 -9.21 -9.65
C LEU A 29 5.25 -8.56 -10.10
N THR A 30 5.32 -8.05 -11.32
CA THR A 30 6.50 -7.37 -11.86
C THR A 30 6.31 -5.85 -12.00
N SER A 31 5.36 -5.29 -11.27
CA SER A 31 5.15 -3.84 -11.21
C SER A 31 6.30 -3.12 -10.53
N ILE A 32 6.62 -1.91 -10.99
CA ILE A 32 7.63 -1.02 -10.43
C ILE A 32 7.07 0.37 -10.21
N GLY A 33 7.63 1.10 -9.26
CA GLY A 33 7.22 2.47 -8.93
C GLY A 33 8.30 3.21 -8.14
N ASN A 34 8.11 4.53 -7.98
CA ASN A 34 9.03 5.39 -7.25
C ASN A 34 8.34 6.40 -6.31
N GLY A 35 7.05 6.18 -6.00
CA GLY A 35 6.26 7.10 -5.17
C GLY A 35 5.66 8.28 -5.94
N TYR A 36 6.17 8.59 -7.11
CA TYR A 36 5.65 9.63 -8.00
C TYR A 36 4.86 9.06 -9.18
N MET A 37 5.37 8.00 -9.78
CA MET A 37 4.72 7.22 -10.83
C MET A 37 5.07 5.74 -10.70
N GLY A 38 4.28 4.91 -11.34
CA GLY A 38 4.52 3.50 -11.40
C GLY A 38 3.79 2.83 -12.55
N MET A 39 4.16 1.60 -12.82
CA MET A 39 3.65 0.85 -13.96
C MET A 39 3.62 -0.64 -13.69
N ARG A 40 2.65 -1.30 -14.31
CA ARG A 40 2.58 -2.76 -14.33
C ARG A 40 3.68 -3.35 -15.23
N GLY A 41 3.95 -4.62 -15.07
CA GLY A 41 4.94 -5.35 -15.87
C GLY A 41 4.51 -5.63 -17.31
N ASN A 42 3.87 -4.67 -17.98
CA ASN A 42 3.47 -4.76 -19.38
C ASN A 42 4.68 -4.89 -20.30
N PHE A 43 4.57 -5.64 -21.39
CA PHE A 43 5.67 -5.82 -22.34
C PHE A 43 5.89 -4.58 -23.20
N GLU A 44 7.16 -4.24 -23.42
CA GLU A 44 7.57 -3.07 -24.18
C GLU A 44 7.19 -3.20 -25.67
N GLU A 45 7.36 -4.37 -26.25
CA GLU A 45 7.01 -4.63 -27.67
C GLU A 45 5.49 -4.70 -27.93
N GLY A 46 4.69 -4.67 -26.87
CA GLY A 46 3.24 -4.89 -26.93
C GLY A 46 2.89 -6.38 -26.77
N TYR A 47 1.62 -6.64 -26.62
CA TYR A 47 1.09 -7.99 -26.46
C TYR A 47 -0.39 -8.02 -26.90
N SER A 48 -0.74 -8.82 -27.91
CA SER A 48 -2.10 -8.87 -28.45
C SER A 48 -3.04 -9.80 -27.68
N GLY A 49 -2.52 -10.59 -26.75
CA GLY A 49 -3.30 -11.43 -25.84
C GLY A 49 -3.92 -10.65 -24.69
N ASP A 50 -4.49 -11.36 -23.74
CA ASP A 50 -5.07 -10.76 -22.53
C ASP A 50 -3.99 -10.09 -21.68
N SER A 51 -4.19 -8.82 -21.34
CA SER A 51 -3.25 -7.95 -20.64
C SER A 51 -4.00 -6.82 -19.94
N HIS A 52 -3.49 -6.37 -18.80
CA HIS A 52 -4.01 -5.19 -18.11
C HIS A 52 -2.95 -4.08 -18.18
N LEU A 53 -3.17 -3.12 -19.07
CA LEU A 53 -2.27 -1.97 -19.21
C LEU A 53 -2.39 -1.04 -18.01
N GLY A 54 -1.27 -0.66 -17.40
CA GLY A 54 -1.27 0.24 -16.25
C GLY A 54 -0.02 1.09 -16.17
N THR A 55 -0.23 2.41 -16.31
CA THR A 55 0.75 3.46 -16.04
C THR A 55 0.04 4.52 -15.21
N TYR A 56 0.48 4.72 -13.97
CA TYR A 56 -0.22 5.58 -13.02
C TYR A 56 0.70 6.66 -12.47
N ILE A 57 0.12 7.82 -12.17
CA ILE A 57 0.82 8.97 -11.57
C ILE A 57 0.16 9.28 -10.23
N ALA A 58 0.97 9.36 -9.18
CA ALA A 58 0.49 9.62 -7.83
C ALA A 58 -0.33 10.90 -7.74
N GLY A 59 -1.50 10.82 -7.14
CA GLY A 59 -2.39 11.96 -6.92
C GLY A 59 -3.09 12.49 -8.18
N VAL A 60 -2.97 11.81 -9.32
CA VAL A 60 -3.74 12.10 -10.54
C VAL A 60 -4.94 11.15 -10.59
N TRP A 61 -6.14 11.71 -10.51
CA TRP A 61 -7.38 10.96 -10.37
C TRP A 61 -8.55 11.68 -11.03
N PHE A 62 -9.70 11.02 -11.09
CA PHE A 62 -10.92 11.60 -11.64
C PHE A 62 -12.12 11.36 -10.72
N PRO A 63 -12.97 12.37 -10.48
CA PRO A 63 -14.23 12.22 -9.76
C PRO A 63 -15.31 11.72 -10.74
N ASP A 64 -15.50 10.41 -10.82
CA ASP A 64 -16.53 9.82 -11.67
C ASP A 64 -17.91 9.91 -11.00
N LYS A 65 -18.96 9.93 -11.82
CA LYS A 65 -20.34 10.01 -11.33
C LYS A 65 -20.70 8.74 -10.55
N THR A 66 -21.36 8.92 -9.41
CA THR A 66 -22.10 7.83 -8.81
C THR A 66 -23.26 7.43 -9.73
N ARG A 67 -23.42 6.13 -9.96
CA ARG A 67 -24.41 5.58 -10.92
C ARG A 67 -25.42 4.69 -10.22
N VAL A 68 -25.92 5.19 -9.09
CA VAL A 68 -26.95 4.48 -8.31
C VAL A 68 -28.32 4.64 -8.91
N GLY A 69 -29.10 3.59 -8.87
CA GLY A 69 -30.51 3.66 -9.15
C GLY A 69 -31.32 4.38 -8.09
N TRP A 70 -30.81 4.52 -6.87
CA TRP A 70 -31.46 5.16 -5.75
C TRP A 70 -30.44 5.92 -4.89
N TRP A 71 -30.41 7.27 -5.02
CA TRP A 71 -29.55 8.12 -4.20
C TRP A 71 -30.19 8.40 -2.85
N LYS A 72 -29.43 8.38 -1.77
CA LYS A 72 -29.83 8.72 -0.41
C LYS A 72 -29.02 9.91 0.11
N ASN A 73 -29.63 10.74 0.97
CA ASN A 73 -28.92 11.83 1.64
C ASN A 73 -27.72 11.30 2.41
N GLY A 74 -26.59 11.97 2.27
CA GLY A 74 -25.32 11.57 2.89
C GLY A 74 -24.48 10.62 2.05
N TYR A 75 -24.96 10.15 0.90
CA TYR A 75 -24.12 9.42 -0.05
C TYR A 75 -23.08 10.33 -0.68
N PRO A 76 -21.91 9.78 -1.08
CA PRO A 76 -20.91 10.50 -1.84
C PRO A 76 -21.48 11.10 -3.13
N GLU A 77 -21.04 12.31 -3.48
CA GLU A 77 -21.46 12.95 -4.72
C GLU A 77 -20.76 12.36 -5.95
N TYR A 78 -19.56 11.81 -5.77
CA TYR A 78 -18.76 11.18 -6.82
C TYR A 78 -17.97 10.01 -6.26
N PHE A 79 -17.56 9.16 -7.18
CA PHE A 79 -16.62 8.07 -6.93
C PHE A 79 -15.23 8.49 -7.42
N GLY A 80 -14.25 8.56 -6.52
CA GLY A 80 -12.88 8.89 -6.90
C GLY A 80 -12.17 7.69 -7.53
N LYS A 81 -11.56 7.89 -8.69
CA LYS A 81 -10.80 6.86 -9.40
C LYS A 81 -9.39 7.32 -9.70
N VAL A 82 -8.39 6.50 -9.38
CA VAL A 82 -7.11 6.61 -10.06
C VAL A 82 -7.32 6.34 -11.55
N ILE A 83 -6.67 7.10 -12.41
CA ILE A 83 -6.81 6.95 -13.85
C ILE A 83 -5.50 6.53 -14.48
N ASN A 84 -5.62 5.64 -15.48
CA ASN A 84 -4.50 5.26 -16.32
C ASN A 84 -4.01 6.51 -17.05
N ALA A 85 -2.73 6.77 -17.05
CA ALA A 85 -2.10 7.92 -17.69
C ALA A 85 -1.40 7.51 -18.98
N THR A 86 -0.84 8.49 -19.70
CA THR A 86 -0.10 8.24 -20.93
C THR A 86 0.80 7.02 -20.81
N ASN A 87 0.54 6.00 -21.62
CA ASN A 87 1.37 4.80 -21.69
C ASN A 87 2.66 5.13 -22.46
N PHE A 88 3.75 5.21 -21.76
CA PHE A 88 5.08 5.45 -22.33
C PHE A 88 5.98 4.21 -22.33
N ILE A 89 5.48 3.06 -21.89
CA ILE A 89 6.24 1.81 -21.88
C ILE A 89 6.62 1.35 -23.29
N PRO A 90 5.76 1.47 -24.33
CA PRO A 90 6.01 0.80 -25.58
C PRO A 90 7.29 1.22 -26.29
N VAL A 91 8.04 0.20 -26.72
CA VAL A 91 9.07 0.21 -27.73
C VAL A 91 8.76 -0.98 -28.64
N GLU A 92 7.77 -0.81 -29.54
CA GLU A 92 7.34 -1.88 -30.43
C GLU A 92 8.50 -2.31 -31.33
N LEU A 93 8.47 -3.55 -31.79
CA LEU A 93 9.54 -4.15 -32.57
C LEU A 93 9.01 -4.71 -33.89
N MET A 94 9.69 -4.38 -35.00
CA MET A 94 9.51 -5.04 -36.27
C MET A 94 10.79 -5.78 -36.68
N VAL A 95 10.64 -7.00 -37.13
CA VAL A 95 11.72 -7.77 -37.73
C VAL A 95 11.36 -8.00 -39.21
N ASN A 96 12.07 -7.36 -40.11
CA ASN A 96 11.64 -7.19 -41.51
C ASN A 96 10.25 -6.56 -41.53
N ASP A 97 9.24 -7.24 -42.06
CA ASP A 97 7.86 -6.76 -42.11
C ASP A 97 6.95 -7.40 -41.04
N HIS A 98 7.54 -8.19 -40.11
CA HIS A 98 6.80 -8.86 -39.05
C HIS A 98 6.86 -8.07 -37.72
N LYS A 99 5.70 -7.75 -37.15
CA LYS A 99 5.58 -7.17 -35.82
C LYS A 99 5.77 -8.26 -34.76
N VAL A 100 6.75 -8.09 -33.89
CA VAL A 100 7.02 -9.04 -32.78
C VAL A 100 5.88 -8.99 -31.77
N ASP A 101 5.30 -10.15 -31.48
CA ASP A 101 4.21 -10.31 -30.54
C ASP A 101 4.27 -11.68 -29.86
N LEU A 102 4.58 -11.68 -28.57
CA LEU A 102 4.76 -12.90 -27.80
C LEU A 102 3.45 -13.68 -27.55
N ALA A 103 2.29 -13.09 -27.83
CA ALA A 103 1.02 -13.83 -27.80
C ALA A 103 0.95 -14.91 -28.89
N ILE A 104 1.58 -14.66 -30.05
CA ILE A 104 1.53 -15.52 -31.23
C ILE A 104 2.87 -16.07 -31.67
N ASP A 105 3.97 -15.36 -31.41
CA ASP A 105 5.32 -15.73 -31.85
C ASP A 105 5.93 -16.86 -31.01
N GLU A 106 6.84 -17.63 -31.63
CA GLU A 106 7.68 -18.60 -30.97
C GLU A 106 8.95 -17.93 -30.43
N VAL A 107 9.26 -18.17 -29.17
CA VAL A 107 10.45 -17.67 -28.51
C VAL A 107 11.17 -18.77 -27.73
N LYS A 108 12.48 -18.63 -27.60
CA LYS A 108 13.35 -19.47 -26.78
C LYS A 108 14.00 -18.65 -25.67
N ASP A 109 14.53 -19.32 -24.70
CA ASP A 109 15.35 -18.71 -23.63
C ASP A 109 14.69 -17.48 -23.00
N TYR A 110 13.36 -17.57 -22.79
CA TYR A 110 12.60 -16.50 -22.16
C TYR A 110 13.01 -16.37 -20.69
N GLU A 111 13.23 -15.14 -20.26
CA GLU A 111 13.46 -14.80 -18.86
C GLU A 111 12.82 -13.44 -18.54
N ILE A 112 12.16 -13.35 -17.39
CA ILE A 112 11.73 -12.11 -16.77
C ILE A 112 12.23 -12.08 -15.33
N GLU A 113 12.75 -10.95 -14.89
CA GLU A 113 13.34 -10.77 -13.57
C GLU A 113 13.07 -9.36 -13.05
N LEU A 114 12.32 -9.26 -11.96
CA LEU A 114 12.29 -8.05 -11.13
C LEU A 114 13.39 -8.18 -10.08
N ASP A 115 14.45 -7.40 -10.21
CA ASP A 115 15.51 -7.26 -9.22
C ASP A 115 15.07 -6.26 -8.14
N MET A 116 14.58 -6.76 -7.01
CA MET A 116 14.07 -5.93 -5.91
C MET A 116 15.18 -5.15 -5.19
N LYS A 117 16.40 -5.66 -5.23
CA LYS A 117 17.55 -4.97 -4.61
C LYS A 117 17.87 -3.67 -5.32
N LYS A 118 17.69 -3.66 -6.65
CA LYS A 118 18.02 -2.52 -7.51
C LYS A 118 16.78 -1.73 -7.95
N GLY A 119 15.58 -2.28 -7.85
CA GLY A 119 14.37 -1.67 -8.39
C GLY A 119 14.32 -1.64 -9.91
N ILE A 120 14.79 -2.70 -10.57
CA ILE A 120 14.92 -2.81 -12.02
C ILE A 120 14.17 -4.03 -12.52
N LEU A 121 13.39 -3.84 -13.58
CA LEU A 121 12.74 -4.93 -14.32
C LEU A 121 13.55 -5.26 -15.57
N ASN A 122 14.00 -6.51 -15.67
CA ASN A 122 14.72 -7.07 -16.80
C ASN A 122 13.89 -8.14 -17.48
N ARG A 123 14.00 -8.23 -18.80
CA ARG A 123 13.38 -9.28 -19.58
C ARG A 123 14.22 -9.60 -20.81
N SER A 124 14.23 -10.84 -21.23
CA SER A 124 14.90 -11.24 -22.47
C SER A 124 14.32 -12.51 -23.06
N TYR A 125 14.46 -12.66 -24.36
CA TYR A 125 14.11 -13.88 -25.09
C TYR A 125 14.81 -13.91 -26.46
N THR A 126 14.86 -15.09 -27.06
CA THR A 126 15.30 -15.27 -28.45
C THR A 126 14.07 -15.50 -29.33
N TRP A 127 13.77 -14.54 -30.19
CA TRP A 127 12.73 -14.64 -31.21
C TRP A 127 13.22 -15.51 -32.37
N VAL A 128 12.33 -16.37 -32.90
CA VAL A 128 12.68 -17.34 -33.93
C VAL A 128 11.70 -17.30 -35.09
N GLU A 129 12.19 -17.12 -36.31
CA GLU A 129 11.41 -17.26 -37.56
C GLU A 129 12.27 -17.99 -38.59
N GLY A 130 11.91 -19.22 -38.92
CA GLY A 130 12.67 -20.06 -39.84
C GLY A 130 14.10 -20.29 -39.38
N GLU A 131 15.09 -19.82 -40.12
CA GLU A 131 16.52 -19.91 -39.73
C GLU A 131 17.02 -18.67 -39.00
N LYS A 132 16.19 -17.64 -38.77
CA LYS A 132 16.57 -16.41 -38.07
C LYS A 132 16.38 -16.56 -36.59
N GLU A 133 17.36 -16.08 -35.83
CA GLU A 133 17.33 -16.01 -34.37
C GLU A 133 17.81 -14.63 -33.93
N ILE A 134 16.97 -13.90 -33.18
CA ILE A 134 17.28 -12.57 -32.67
C ILE A 134 17.05 -12.55 -31.17
N ARG A 135 18.06 -12.19 -30.42
CA ARG A 135 17.98 -12.00 -28.98
C ARG A 135 17.52 -10.58 -28.69
N PHE A 136 16.37 -10.44 -28.03
CA PHE A 136 15.91 -9.17 -27.48
C PHE A 136 16.16 -9.13 -25.98
N THR A 137 16.61 -7.98 -25.50
CA THR A 137 16.82 -7.71 -24.06
C THR A 137 16.20 -6.37 -23.70
N PHE A 138 15.46 -6.34 -22.63
CA PHE A 138 14.76 -5.17 -22.10
C PHE A 138 15.21 -4.92 -20.67
N LYS A 139 15.43 -3.65 -20.35
CA LYS A 139 15.71 -3.19 -18.99
C LYS A 139 14.94 -1.90 -18.76
N ARG A 140 14.21 -1.79 -17.65
CA ARG A 140 13.54 -0.54 -17.31
C ARG A 140 13.47 -0.30 -15.82
N PHE A 141 13.43 0.98 -15.47
CA PHE A 141 13.20 1.46 -14.11
C PHE A 141 12.56 2.85 -14.12
N VAL A 142 11.83 3.19 -13.05
CA VAL A 142 11.43 4.55 -12.72
C VAL A 142 12.38 5.06 -11.64
N SER A 143 13.05 6.18 -11.89
CA SER A 143 14.14 6.64 -11.03
C SER A 143 13.63 7.07 -9.66
N VAL A 144 14.20 6.51 -8.59
CA VAL A 144 13.95 6.98 -7.20
C VAL A 144 14.85 8.16 -6.83
N ALA A 145 15.90 8.42 -7.61
CA ALA A 145 16.79 9.58 -7.42
C ALA A 145 16.26 10.83 -8.12
N LEU A 146 15.56 10.66 -9.25
CA LEU A 146 14.93 11.73 -10.01
C LEU A 146 13.49 11.29 -10.35
N LYS A 147 12.55 11.63 -9.51
CA LYS A 147 11.19 11.04 -9.49
C LYS A 147 10.41 11.19 -10.79
N GLU A 148 10.68 12.23 -11.57
CA GLU A 148 10.00 12.51 -12.84
C GLU A 148 10.57 11.71 -14.02
N LEU A 149 11.61 10.91 -13.82
CA LEU A 149 12.35 10.20 -14.88
C LEU A 149 12.07 8.71 -14.89
N ALA A 150 11.79 8.16 -16.09
CA ALA A 150 11.86 6.74 -16.40
C ALA A 150 12.87 6.46 -17.50
N VAL A 151 13.50 5.29 -17.46
CA VAL A 151 14.46 4.83 -18.46
C VAL A 151 14.07 3.43 -18.92
N ILE A 152 14.02 3.25 -20.25
CA ILE A 152 13.72 1.97 -20.90
C ILE A 152 14.79 1.69 -21.93
N GLU A 153 15.52 0.60 -21.79
CA GLU A 153 16.51 0.14 -22.74
C GLU A 153 16.03 -1.10 -23.47
N VAL A 154 16.17 -1.10 -24.78
CA VAL A 154 15.87 -2.27 -25.62
C VAL A 154 17.08 -2.54 -26.52
N THR A 155 17.58 -3.77 -26.48
CA THR A 155 18.69 -4.23 -27.31
C THR A 155 18.21 -5.39 -28.17
N ALA A 156 18.60 -5.37 -29.45
CA ALA A 156 18.45 -6.48 -30.37
C ALA A 156 19.84 -6.99 -30.81
N GLU A 157 20.06 -8.28 -30.72
CA GLU A 157 21.26 -8.98 -31.19
C GLU A 157 20.88 -10.04 -32.20
N VAL A 158 21.34 -9.92 -33.41
CA VAL A 158 21.11 -10.95 -34.46
C VAL A 158 22.07 -12.12 -34.21
N LEU A 159 21.53 -13.24 -33.74
CA LEU A 159 22.32 -14.44 -33.48
C LEU A 159 22.55 -15.25 -34.76
N LYS A 160 21.52 -15.28 -35.66
CA LYS A 160 21.55 -16.08 -36.86
C LYS A 160 20.71 -15.44 -37.95
N GLY A 161 21.24 -15.43 -39.19
CA GLY A 161 20.63 -14.75 -40.33
C GLY A 161 20.90 -13.25 -40.35
N ASP A 162 20.47 -12.55 -41.39
CA ASP A 162 20.48 -11.09 -41.46
C ASP A 162 19.05 -10.57 -41.26
N ALA A 163 18.88 -9.42 -40.61
CA ALA A 163 17.54 -8.86 -40.36
C ALA A 163 17.52 -7.34 -40.40
N THR A 164 16.46 -6.77 -40.95
CA THR A 164 16.10 -5.37 -40.71
C THR A 164 15.24 -5.30 -39.46
N ILE A 165 15.71 -4.52 -38.48
CA ILE A 165 15.02 -4.35 -37.20
C ILE A 165 14.60 -2.88 -37.09
N VAL A 166 13.31 -2.67 -36.79
CA VAL A 166 12.76 -1.34 -36.49
C VAL A 166 12.35 -1.31 -35.05
N PHE A 167 12.94 -0.41 -34.27
CA PHE A 167 12.47 -0.04 -32.93
C PHE A 167 11.46 1.08 -33.06
N ILE A 168 10.33 0.98 -32.36
CA ILE A 168 9.26 1.97 -32.41
C ILE A 168 8.93 2.43 -30.98
N PRO A 169 9.76 3.31 -30.39
CA PRO A 169 9.42 4.00 -29.15
C PRO A 169 8.16 4.84 -29.33
N LYS A 170 7.22 4.71 -28.41
CA LYS A 170 5.88 5.29 -28.54
C LYS A 170 5.39 5.85 -27.19
N MET A 171 4.59 6.90 -27.24
CA MET A 171 3.72 7.35 -26.16
C MET A 171 2.29 7.39 -26.65
N ASP A 172 1.38 6.82 -25.86
CA ASP A 172 -0.05 6.74 -26.16
C ASP A 172 -0.87 7.27 -24.99
N GLY A 173 -1.52 8.41 -25.19
CA GLY A 173 -2.40 9.04 -24.22
C GLY A 173 -3.87 8.67 -24.41
N ASN A 174 -4.20 7.94 -25.48
CA ASN A 174 -5.56 7.42 -25.70
C ASN A 174 -5.78 6.13 -24.89
N VAL A 175 -5.73 6.30 -23.57
CA VAL A 175 -5.84 5.20 -22.60
C VAL A 175 -7.14 5.33 -21.81
N THR A 176 -7.67 4.18 -21.42
CA THR A 176 -8.87 4.07 -20.57
C THR A 176 -8.54 3.22 -19.35
N ASN A 177 -9.36 3.35 -18.31
CA ASN A 177 -9.32 2.40 -17.23
C ASN A 177 -9.99 1.10 -17.66
N GLU A 178 -9.45 -0.02 -17.23
CA GLU A 178 -10.09 -1.33 -17.37
C GLU A 178 -11.33 -1.42 -16.48
N ASP A 179 -11.22 -0.86 -15.28
CA ASP A 179 -12.31 -0.75 -14.29
C ASP A 179 -13.19 0.49 -14.51
N SER A 180 -13.25 0.97 -15.73
CA SER A 180 -14.13 2.05 -16.17
C SER A 180 -15.55 1.52 -16.33
N ASN A 181 -16.51 2.24 -15.73
CA ASN A 181 -17.91 1.87 -15.82
C ASN A 181 -18.53 2.13 -17.20
N TYR A 182 -17.94 2.13 -18.29
CA TYR A 182 -18.53 2.38 -19.63
C TYR A 182 -17.46 2.74 -20.67
N GLU A 183 -16.26 2.24 -20.54
CA GLU A 183 -15.16 2.49 -21.49
C GLU A 183 -14.88 3.99 -21.72
N GLU A 184 -15.04 4.80 -20.66
CA GLU A 184 -14.87 6.24 -20.77
C GLU A 184 -13.38 6.61 -20.81
N ASN A 185 -13.02 7.49 -21.72
CA ASN A 185 -11.73 8.15 -21.73
C ASN A 185 -11.80 9.42 -20.89
N PHE A 186 -10.95 9.54 -19.87
CA PHE A 186 -10.91 10.70 -18.97
C PHE A 186 -9.94 11.79 -19.44
N TRP A 187 -9.32 11.64 -20.62
CA TRP A 187 -8.28 12.53 -21.12
C TRP A 187 -8.68 13.28 -22.39
N LEU A 188 -8.19 14.51 -22.50
CA LEU A 188 -8.21 15.33 -23.69
C LEU A 188 -6.79 15.59 -24.14
N GLU A 189 -6.53 15.57 -25.45
CA GLU A 189 -5.28 16.04 -26.01
C GLU A 189 -5.22 17.57 -25.93
N MET A 190 -4.16 18.08 -25.35
CA MET A 190 -3.88 19.52 -25.32
C MET A 190 -2.80 19.89 -26.33
N LYS A 191 -1.80 19.06 -26.47
CA LYS A 191 -0.66 19.25 -27.38
C LYS A 191 -0.01 17.93 -27.68
N CYS A 192 0.32 17.71 -28.94
CA CYS A 192 1.08 16.58 -29.42
C CYS A 192 2.21 17.12 -30.31
N VAL A 193 3.44 16.71 -30.09
CA VAL A 193 4.61 17.16 -30.85
C VAL A 193 5.55 15.99 -31.07
N SER A 194 5.86 15.70 -32.31
CA SER A 194 6.89 14.72 -32.67
C SER A 194 8.21 15.38 -33.05
N GLY A 195 9.33 14.71 -32.78
CA GLY A 195 10.67 15.17 -33.05
C GLY A 195 11.69 14.47 -32.17
N GLU A 196 12.93 14.96 -32.13
CA GLU A 196 13.97 14.38 -31.25
C GLU A 196 13.51 14.33 -29.79
N LYS A 197 12.84 15.40 -29.34
CA LYS A 197 12.09 15.44 -28.08
C LYS A 197 10.59 15.42 -28.40
N SER A 198 10.02 14.24 -28.45
CA SER A 198 8.58 14.10 -28.64
C SER A 198 7.84 14.36 -27.32
N SER A 199 6.75 15.11 -27.36
CA SER A 199 5.92 15.40 -26.18
C SER A 199 4.44 15.22 -26.44
N LEU A 200 3.75 14.76 -25.40
CA LEU A 200 2.29 14.64 -25.35
C LEU A 200 1.79 15.28 -24.06
N THR A 201 0.97 16.31 -24.19
CA THR A 201 0.30 16.95 -23.06
C THR A 201 -1.17 16.59 -23.08
N THR A 202 -1.64 15.95 -22.03
CA THR A 202 -3.03 15.57 -21.81
C THR A 202 -3.63 16.33 -20.62
N LYS A 203 -4.94 16.52 -20.65
CA LYS A 203 -5.68 17.14 -19.55
C LYS A 203 -6.92 16.30 -19.24
N THR A 204 -7.24 16.12 -17.97
CA THR A 204 -8.50 15.44 -17.61
C THR A 204 -9.71 16.20 -18.13
N ILE A 205 -10.76 15.50 -18.51
CA ILE A 205 -12.03 16.13 -18.91
C ILE A 205 -12.62 16.93 -17.76
N GLU A 206 -13.53 17.84 -18.08
CA GLU A 206 -14.26 18.61 -17.08
C GLU A 206 -15.15 17.70 -16.21
N ASN A 207 -15.33 18.09 -14.96
CA ASN A 207 -16.22 17.41 -14.03
C ASN A 207 -17.18 18.42 -13.37
N PRO A 208 -18.40 18.01 -12.98
CA PRO A 208 -19.39 18.89 -12.38
C PRO A 208 -19.19 19.13 -10.86
N PHE A 209 -18.15 18.53 -10.27
CA PHE A 209 -17.96 18.47 -8.81
C PHE A 209 -16.99 19.56 -8.28
N GLY A 210 -16.46 20.39 -9.17
CA GLY A 210 -15.50 21.44 -8.80
C GLY A 210 -14.11 20.92 -8.45
N VAL A 211 -13.80 19.65 -8.81
CA VAL A 211 -12.45 19.12 -8.67
C VAL A 211 -11.58 19.68 -9.79
N GLU A 212 -10.38 20.14 -9.42
CA GLU A 212 -9.44 20.71 -10.36
C GLU A 212 -9.00 19.67 -11.41
N GLN A 213 -8.91 20.08 -12.68
CA GLN A 213 -8.43 19.25 -13.77
C GLN A 213 -6.91 19.09 -13.68
N PHE A 214 -6.43 17.88 -13.91
CA PHE A 214 -5.00 17.59 -14.00
C PHE A 214 -4.51 17.75 -15.43
N THR A 215 -3.37 18.43 -15.61
CA THR A 215 -2.62 18.48 -16.86
C THR A 215 -1.33 17.71 -16.67
N VAL A 216 -1.05 16.79 -17.59
CA VAL A 216 0.13 15.92 -17.57
C VAL A 216 0.87 16.07 -18.89
N THR A 217 2.15 16.40 -18.80
CA THR A 217 3.08 16.39 -19.95
C THR A 217 4.02 15.21 -19.79
N THR A 218 4.01 14.33 -20.80
CA THR A 218 4.95 13.23 -20.96
C THR A 218 5.85 13.54 -22.15
N MET A 219 7.16 13.53 -21.94
CA MET A 219 8.14 13.80 -22.98
C MET A 219 9.14 12.66 -23.09
N MET A 220 9.47 12.23 -24.29
CA MET A 220 10.52 11.23 -24.53
C MET A 220 11.62 11.75 -25.46
N GLU A 221 12.82 11.26 -25.22
CA GLU A 221 13.96 11.36 -26.13
C GLU A 221 14.63 10.01 -26.19
N ASN A 222 14.86 9.51 -27.41
CA ASN A 222 15.45 8.21 -27.66
C ASN A 222 16.90 8.36 -28.15
N ILE A 223 17.82 7.71 -27.45
CA ILE A 223 19.23 7.68 -27.81
C ILE A 223 19.51 6.39 -28.57
N ALA A 224 19.98 6.54 -29.81
CA ALA A 224 20.31 5.46 -30.71
C ALA A 224 21.52 5.86 -31.56
N GLU A 225 22.43 4.93 -31.84
CA GLU A 225 23.61 5.16 -32.64
C GLU A 225 23.64 4.25 -33.86
N ASN A 226 24.30 4.70 -34.93
CA ASN A 226 24.54 3.92 -36.14
C ASN A 226 23.26 3.36 -36.84
N TYR A 227 22.14 4.06 -36.69
CA TYR A 227 20.90 3.71 -37.38
C TYR A 227 20.95 4.11 -38.86
N GLU A 228 20.18 3.43 -39.72
CA GLU A 228 20.06 3.76 -41.15
C GLU A 228 19.02 4.86 -41.40
N LYS A 229 17.92 4.80 -40.65
CA LYS A 229 16.79 5.70 -40.86
C LYS A 229 16.12 6.02 -39.52
N ARG A 230 15.63 7.26 -39.38
CA ARG A 230 14.89 7.74 -38.23
C ARG A 230 13.72 8.59 -38.71
N GLU A 231 12.50 8.24 -38.29
CA GLU A 231 11.26 8.89 -38.69
C GLU A 231 10.39 9.16 -37.49
N PHE A 232 9.66 10.28 -37.50
CA PHE A 232 8.76 10.69 -36.44
C PHE A 232 7.33 10.77 -37.00
N THR A 233 6.36 10.30 -36.21
CA THR A 233 4.93 10.29 -36.60
C THR A 233 4.07 10.77 -35.43
N GLU A 234 3.06 11.57 -35.78
CA GLU A 234 1.99 12.00 -34.85
C GLU A 234 0.68 11.32 -35.22
N GLY A 235 -0.05 10.89 -34.20
CA GLY A 235 -1.42 10.41 -34.30
C GLY A 235 -2.31 11.13 -33.29
N PHE A 236 -3.57 10.73 -33.20
CA PHE A 236 -4.46 11.23 -32.16
C PHE A 236 -4.00 10.76 -30.78
N MET A 237 -3.63 11.69 -29.91
CA MET A 237 -3.07 11.44 -28.58
C MET A 237 -1.86 10.48 -28.59
N GLN A 238 -1.08 10.48 -29.67
CA GLN A 238 -0.02 9.50 -29.87
C GLN A 238 1.17 10.11 -30.59
N VAL A 239 2.35 9.79 -30.13
CA VAL A 239 3.61 10.06 -30.83
C VAL A 239 4.44 8.79 -30.87
N GLU A 240 5.10 8.56 -32.02
CA GLU A 240 6.02 7.45 -32.20
C GLU A 240 7.23 7.86 -33.02
N GLU A 241 8.29 7.13 -32.81
CA GLU A 241 9.51 7.25 -33.58
C GLU A 241 9.87 5.88 -34.15
N GLN A 242 10.31 5.82 -35.40
CA GLN A 242 10.80 4.59 -36.04
C GLN A 242 12.29 4.69 -36.27
N ILE A 243 13.06 3.77 -35.70
CA ILE A 243 14.52 3.72 -35.81
C ILE A 243 14.91 2.41 -36.46
N THR A 244 15.45 2.47 -37.69
CA THR A 244 15.70 1.31 -38.53
C THR A 244 17.18 0.94 -38.55
N TYR A 245 17.44 -0.34 -38.40
CA TYR A 245 18.76 -0.97 -38.53
C TYR A 245 18.72 -2.16 -39.48
N THR A 246 19.74 -2.32 -40.29
CA THR A 246 19.99 -3.58 -41.02
C THR A 246 21.22 -4.24 -40.38
N LEU A 247 21.00 -5.36 -39.67
CA LEU A 247 21.99 -6.06 -38.90
C LEU A 247 22.32 -7.42 -39.50
N LYS A 248 23.59 -7.77 -39.45
CA LYS A 248 24.11 -9.09 -39.79
C LYS A 248 24.24 -9.95 -38.53
N ALA A 249 24.38 -11.26 -38.73
CA ALA A 249 24.65 -12.20 -37.63
C ALA A 249 25.87 -11.72 -36.81
N GLY A 250 25.71 -11.61 -35.50
CA GLY A 250 26.69 -11.13 -34.53
C GLY A 250 26.65 -9.60 -34.27
N GLU A 251 25.85 -8.86 -35.00
CA GLU A 251 25.67 -7.42 -34.78
C GLU A 251 24.54 -7.10 -33.81
N LYS A 252 24.66 -5.96 -33.13
CA LYS A 252 23.71 -5.46 -32.11
C LYS A 252 23.29 -4.04 -32.41
N ALA A 253 22.04 -3.75 -32.05
CA ALA A 253 21.52 -2.38 -31.96
C ALA A 253 20.86 -2.16 -30.61
N LYS A 254 20.96 -0.93 -30.07
CA LYS A 254 20.39 -0.54 -28.82
C LYS A 254 19.64 0.79 -28.95
N VAL A 255 18.49 0.88 -28.32
CA VAL A 255 17.74 2.12 -28.13
C VAL A 255 17.52 2.32 -26.63
N THR A 256 17.92 3.48 -26.13
CA THR A 256 17.64 3.91 -24.75
C THR A 256 16.61 5.04 -24.80
N LYS A 257 15.43 4.77 -24.29
CA LYS A 257 14.30 5.71 -24.21
C LYS A 257 14.31 6.37 -22.83
N TYR A 258 14.53 7.67 -22.80
CA TYR A 258 14.36 8.50 -21.60
C TYR A 258 12.97 9.13 -21.64
N VAL A 259 12.27 9.09 -20.52
CA VAL A 259 10.92 9.64 -20.39
C VAL A 259 10.85 10.54 -19.17
N SER A 260 10.35 11.76 -19.34
CA SER A 260 10.05 12.67 -18.25
C SER A 260 8.54 12.92 -18.17
N VAL A 261 7.98 12.83 -16.96
CA VAL A 261 6.56 13.03 -16.67
C VAL A 261 6.39 14.15 -15.67
N LEU A 262 5.61 15.17 -16.03
CA LEU A 262 5.29 16.31 -15.17
C LEU A 262 3.78 16.51 -15.08
N THR A 263 3.31 16.97 -13.93
CA THR A 263 1.89 17.19 -13.67
C THR A 263 1.61 18.59 -13.14
N SER A 264 0.37 19.06 -13.32
CA SER A 264 -0.10 20.33 -12.76
C SER A 264 -0.14 20.33 -11.23
N ARG A 265 0.04 19.19 -10.56
CA ARG A 265 0.21 19.13 -9.12
C ARG A 265 1.48 19.83 -8.63
N ASP A 266 2.54 19.83 -9.44
CA ASP A 266 3.86 20.34 -9.08
C ASP A 266 4.31 21.50 -9.97
N VAL A 267 3.88 21.52 -11.23
CA VAL A 267 4.37 22.42 -12.28
C VAL A 267 3.20 22.99 -13.06
N ARG A 268 3.14 24.30 -13.21
CA ARG A 268 2.11 24.96 -14.02
C ARG A 268 2.13 24.41 -15.45
N PRO A 269 0.96 24.22 -16.08
CA PRO A 269 0.87 23.58 -17.41
C PRO A 269 1.76 24.21 -18.46
N GLU A 270 1.88 25.54 -18.47
CA GLU A 270 2.71 26.29 -19.43
C GLU A 270 4.24 26.11 -19.23
N GLU A 271 4.66 25.59 -18.08
CA GLU A 271 6.07 25.36 -17.76
C GLU A 271 6.48 23.89 -17.89
N GLN A 272 5.52 22.96 -17.98
CA GLN A 272 5.77 21.52 -17.93
C GLN A 272 6.71 21.05 -19.05
N GLU A 273 6.46 21.48 -20.30
CA GLU A 273 7.27 21.04 -21.45
C GLU A 273 8.73 21.50 -21.31
N ALA A 274 8.97 22.74 -20.89
CA ALA A 274 10.31 23.27 -20.69
C ALA A 274 11.06 22.53 -19.57
N LYS A 275 10.38 22.26 -18.45
CA LYS A 275 10.97 21.51 -17.33
C LYS A 275 11.21 20.04 -17.68
N ALA A 276 10.32 19.40 -18.42
CA ALA A 276 10.52 18.04 -18.92
C ALA A 276 11.79 17.94 -19.77
N ALA A 277 11.98 18.89 -20.68
CA ALA A 277 13.20 18.95 -21.51
C ALA A 277 14.47 19.13 -20.68
N VAL A 278 14.44 19.93 -19.61
CA VAL A 278 15.59 20.09 -18.68
C VAL A 278 15.92 18.77 -18.01
N ILE A 279 14.93 18.03 -17.51
CA ILE A 279 15.11 16.72 -16.85
C ILE A 279 15.73 15.72 -17.82
N LEU A 280 15.23 15.63 -19.05
CA LEU A 280 15.77 14.74 -20.07
C LEU A 280 17.23 15.11 -20.41
N ASN A 281 17.52 16.40 -20.64
CA ASN A 281 18.89 16.84 -20.93
C ASN A 281 19.85 16.44 -19.80
N GLN A 282 19.50 16.68 -18.55
CA GLN A 282 20.32 16.30 -17.39
C GLN A 282 20.57 14.79 -17.34
N ALA A 283 19.54 13.97 -17.56
CA ALA A 283 19.66 12.51 -17.55
C ALA A 283 20.54 12.00 -18.70
N ILE A 284 20.39 12.55 -19.91
CA ILE A 284 21.17 12.17 -21.10
C ILE A 284 22.62 12.60 -20.97
N GLU A 285 22.89 13.83 -20.49
CA GLU A 285 24.25 14.32 -20.24
C GLU A 285 24.96 13.49 -19.16
N LEU A 286 24.25 13.05 -18.13
CA LEU A 286 24.79 12.18 -17.09
C LEU A 286 25.13 10.79 -17.63
N GLY A 287 24.34 10.30 -18.56
CA GLY A 287 24.45 8.98 -19.17
C GLY A 287 23.74 7.89 -18.37
N GLU A 288 23.33 6.85 -19.08
CA GLU A 288 22.51 5.76 -18.57
C GLU A 288 23.10 5.07 -17.33
N GLU A 289 24.41 4.73 -17.38
CA GLU A 289 25.08 4.03 -16.27
C GLU A 289 25.02 4.83 -14.97
N LYS A 290 25.25 6.15 -15.03
CA LYS A 290 25.22 6.99 -13.84
C LYS A 290 23.81 7.26 -13.33
N VAL A 291 22.84 7.36 -14.22
CA VAL A 291 21.41 7.46 -13.82
C VAL A 291 21.00 6.19 -13.08
N GLU A 292 21.38 5.01 -13.57
CA GLU A 292 21.16 3.73 -12.91
C GLU A 292 21.91 3.63 -11.57
N GLU A 293 23.20 4.02 -11.52
CA GLU A 293 23.97 4.04 -10.27
C GLU A 293 23.32 4.90 -9.19
N GLN A 294 22.81 6.09 -9.53
CA GLN A 294 22.10 6.96 -8.59
C GLN A 294 20.81 6.34 -8.10
N HIS A 295 20.05 5.71 -9.00
CA HIS A 295 18.84 4.99 -8.66
C HIS A 295 19.12 3.84 -7.69
N VAL A 296 20.10 3.00 -7.99
CA VAL A 296 20.49 1.86 -7.16
C VAL A 296 21.00 2.31 -5.79
N ALA A 297 21.78 3.40 -5.72
CA ALA A 297 22.30 3.91 -4.45
C ALA A 297 21.17 4.32 -3.47
N VAL A 298 20.07 4.90 -3.98
CA VAL A 298 18.90 5.23 -3.14
C VAL A 298 18.22 3.96 -2.64
N TRP A 299 18.09 2.93 -3.49
CA TRP A 299 17.54 1.64 -3.05
C TRP A 299 18.43 0.97 -1.99
N GLU A 300 19.75 1.00 -2.15
CA GLU A 300 20.69 0.45 -1.17
C GLU A 300 20.56 1.15 0.20
N GLU A 301 20.39 2.47 0.21
CA GLU A 301 20.14 3.22 1.45
C GLU A 301 18.82 2.80 2.13
N ARG A 302 17.74 2.66 1.34
CA ARG A 302 16.45 2.20 1.85
C ARG A 302 16.54 0.79 2.42
N TRP A 303 17.19 -0.13 1.71
CA TRP A 303 17.41 -1.50 2.15
C TRP A 303 18.27 -1.59 3.41
N HIS A 304 19.28 -0.76 3.54
CA HIS A 304 20.11 -0.73 4.74
C HIS A 304 19.31 -0.53 6.03
N LYS A 305 18.23 0.27 5.97
CA LYS A 305 17.38 0.59 7.12
C LYS A 305 16.21 -0.38 7.31
N ALA A 306 15.72 -0.99 6.24
CA ALA A 306 14.44 -1.68 6.22
C ALA A 306 14.51 -3.19 5.96
N ASP A 307 15.65 -3.72 5.54
CA ASP A 307 15.78 -5.15 5.23
C ASP A 307 15.50 -6.02 6.46
N VAL A 308 14.78 -7.10 6.23
CA VAL A 308 14.59 -8.18 7.18
C VAL A 308 15.27 -9.40 6.60
N VAL A 309 16.32 -9.87 7.26
CA VAL A 309 17.05 -11.07 6.85
C VAL A 309 16.48 -12.28 7.57
N ILE A 310 16.05 -13.28 6.82
CA ILE A 310 15.55 -14.54 7.33
C ILE A 310 16.49 -15.65 6.87
N GLU A 311 17.03 -16.42 7.82
CA GLU A 311 17.94 -17.52 7.56
C GLU A 311 17.23 -18.88 7.67
N GLY A 312 17.42 -19.73 6.68
CA GLY A 312 16.85 -21.08 6.66
C GLY A 312 15.54 -21.21 5.89
N ASP A 313 14.91 -20.09 5.46
CA ASP A 313 13.66 -20.10 4.70
C ASP A 313 13.67 -19.06 3.58
N ALA A 314 14.00 -19.50 2.37
CA ALA A 314 14.08 -18.62 1.20
C ALA A 314 12.69 -18.12 0.73
N GLU A 315 11.61 -18.87 0.97
CA GLU A 315 10.25 -18.45 0.62
C GLU A 315 9.80 -17.26 1.48
N SER A 316 10.01 -17.35 2.78
CA SER A 316 9.75 -16.26 3.72
C SER A 316 10.63 -15.05 3.43
N GLN A 317 11.91 -15.28 3.08
CA GLN A 317 12.83 -14.20 2.71
C GLN A 317 12.38 -13.44 1.46
N GLN A 318 11.96 -14.16 0.42
CA GLN A 318 11.42 -13.54 -0.79
C GLN A 318 10.15 -12.74 -0.49
N GLY A 319 9.24 -13.31 0.29
CA GLY A 319 7.96 -12.69 0.64
C GLY A 319 8.11 -11.35 1.36
N ILE A 320 8.96 -11.30 2.40
CA ILE A 320 9.15 -10.07 3.16
C ILE A 320 9.84 -8.97 2.34
N ARG A 321 10.85 -9.31 1.53
CA ARG A 321 11.52 -8.34 0.66
C ARG A 321 10.61 -7.85 -0.45
N PHE A 322 9.79 -8.71 -1.04
CA PHE A 322 8.78 -8.30 -2.01
C PHE A 322 7.79 -7.29 -1.41
N SER A 323 7.32 -7.54 -0.20
CA SER A 323 6.40 -6.64 0.50
C SER A 323 7.03 -5.27 0.78
N ILE A 324 8.26 -5.23 1.29
CA ILE A 324 8.99 -3.97 1.54
C ILE A 324 9.23 -3.21 0.23
N PHE A 325 9.68 -3.91 -0.81
CA PHE A 325 9.94 -3.32 -2.12
C PHE A 325 8.70 -2.64 -2.70
N GLN A 326 7.56 -3.31 -2.70
CA GLN A 326 6.33 -2.78 -3.28
C GLN A 326 5.75 -1.62 -2.47
N LEU A 327 5.84 -1.65 -1.14
CA LEU A 327 5.46 -0.52 -0.28
C LEU A 327 6.31 0.72 -0.60
N PHE A 328 7.64 0.58 -0.65
CA PHE A 328 8.56 1.68 -0.91
C PHE A 328 8.49 2.18 -2.36
N SER A 329 8.10 1.33 -3.29
CA SER A 329 7.78 1.72 -4.67
C SER A 329 6.53 2.59 -4.75
N THR A 330 5.59 2.42 -3.82
CA THR A 330 4.32 3.16 -3.78
C THR A 330 4.46 4.50 -3.05
N TYR A 331 5.19 4.54 -1.92
CA TYR A 331 5.34 5.76 -1.11
C TYR A 331 6.57 5.70 -0.22
N TYR A 332 7.34 6.78 -0.17
CA TYR A 332 8.47 6.94 0.75
C TYR A 332 8.58 8.33 1.38
N GLY A 333 7.45 9.03 1.57
CA GLY A 333 7.36 10.20 2.45
C GLY A 333 7.80 11.55 1.90
N GLU A 334 7.84 11.73 0.60
CA GLU A 334 8.30 13.00 0.00
C GLU A 334 7.19 14.05 -0.15
N ASP A 335 5.93 13.64 -0.14
CA ASP A 335 4.79 14.53 -0.45
C ASP A 335 3.63 14.30 0.52
N ASN A 336 3.32 15.32 1.33
CA ASN A 336 2.19 15.29 2.27
C ASN A 336 0.82 15.50 1.61
N ARG A 337 0.75 15.58 0.29
CA ARG A 337 -0.49 15.58 -0.50
C ARG A 337 -0.83 14.19 -1.01
N LEU A 338 0.01 13.18 -0.71
CA LEU A 338 -0.12 11.80 -1.13
C LEU A 338 -0.27 10.85 0.04
N ASN A 339 -0.85 9.69 -0.24
CA ASN A 339 -0.98 8.59 0.69
C ASN A 339 -0.93 7.26 -0.09
N ILE A 340 -1.09 6.15 0.62
CA ILE A 340 -0.96 4.81 0.05
C ILE A 340 -2.35 4.24 -0.21
N GLY A 341 -2.68 4.01 -1.48
CA GLY A 341 -3.90 3.30 -1.87
C GLY A 341 -3.73 1.78 -1.81
N PRO A 342 -4.81 1.01 -1.67
CA PRO A 342 -4.75 -0.46 -1.50
C PRO A 342 -4.02 -1.19 -2.63
N LYS A 343 -4.09 -0.70 -3.86
CA LYS A 343 -3.42 -1.28 -5.02
C LYS A 343 -2.14 -0.52 -5.44
N GLY A 344 -1.82 0.61 -4.82
CA GLY A 344 -0.66 1.43 -5.21
C GLY A 344 -0.66 1.76 -6.70
N PHE A 345 0.44 1.47 -7.40
CA PHE A 345 0.58 1.62 -8.85
C PHE A 345 0.39 0.30 -9.62
N THR A 346 -0.24 -0.70 -9.03
CA THR A 346 -0.31 -2.04 -9.60
C THR A 346 -1.68 -2.42 -10.15
N GLY A 347 -2.69 -1.56 -9.96
CA GLY A 347 -4.04 -1.80 -10.43
C GLY A 347 -5.00 -0.66 -10.07
N GLU A 348 -6.23 -0.77 -10.57
CA GLU A 348 -7.27 0.26 -10.51
C GLU A 348 -8.35 -0.01 -9.46
N LYS A 349 -8.48 -1.25 -9.00
CA LYS A 349 -9.51 -1.62 -8.02
C LYS A 349 -9.36 -0.83 -6.72
N TYR A 350 -10.46 -0.62 -6.04
CA TYR A 350 -10.61 0.32 -4.91
C TYR A 350 -10.34 1.78 -5.28
N GLY A 351 -10.39 2.10 -6.58
CA GLY A 351 -10.20 3.44 -7.10
C GLY A 351 -8.80 4.04 -6.92
N GLY A 352 -7.83 3.33 -6.31
CA GLY A 352 -6.50 3.83 -5.98
C GLY A 352 -6.48 4.91 -4.88
N ALA A 353 -7.61 5.13 -4.21
CA ALA A 353 -7.78 6.14 -3.17
C ALA A 353 -7.22 5.69 -1.82
N THR A 354 -7.08 6.64 -0.91
CA THR A 354 -6.67 6.38 0.47
C THR A 354 -7.81 5.78 1.29
N TYR A 355 -7.49 4.75 2.06
CA TYR A 355 -8.35 4.11 3.07
C TYR A 355 -7.73 4.30 4.49
N TRP A 356 -8.35 3.71 5.51
CA TRP A 356 -7.83 3.71 6.89
C TRP A 356 -6.61 2.80 7.07
N ASP A 357 -6.30 1.99 6.10
CA ASP A 357 -5.24 0.98 6.10
C ASP A 357 -3.86 1.58 6.41
N THR A 358 -3.59 2.78 5.92
CA THR A 358 -2.30 3.46 6.14
C THR A 358 -2.06 3.69 7.62
N GLU A 359 -3.01 4.26 8.32
CA GLU A 359 -2.91 4.56 9.75
C GLU A 359 -2.91 3.29 10.59
N ALA A 360 -3.71 2.29 10.17
CA ALA A 360 -3.89 1.05 10.91
C ALA A 360 -2.70 0.10 10.81
N PHE A 361 -2.10 -0.04 9.63
CA PHE A 361 -1.17 -1.13 9.32
C PHE A 361 0.19 -0.65 8.79
N ILE A 362 0.25 0.43 8.02
CA ILE A 362 1.49 0.85 7.35
C ILE A 362 2.32 1.78 8.25
N LEU A 363 1.69 2.77 8.87
CA LEU A 363 2.38 3.73 9.74
C LEU A 363 3.17 3.05 10.87
N PRO A 364 2.67 2.01 11.55
CA PRO A 364 3.45 1.28 12.56
C PRO A 364 4.77 0.70 12.03
N MET A 365 4.82 0.26 10.77
CA MET A 365 6.05 -0.19 10.13
C MET A 365 6.94 1.00 9.78
N TYR A 366 6.40 2.03 9.14
CA TYR A 366 7.19 3.18 8.69
C TYR A 366 7.86 3.94 9.82
N LEU A 367 7.26 4.02 10.99
CA LEU A 367 7.90 4.56 12.20
C LEU A 367 9.24 3.90 12.50
N SER A 368 9.37 2.61 12.16
CA SER A 368 10.57 1.81 12.46
C SER A 368 11.60 1.79 11.35
N VAL A 369 11.19 1.83 10.08
CA VAL A 369 12.05 1.54 8.91
C VAL A 369 12.38 2.77 8.06
N ALA A 370 11.69 3.89 8.28
CA ALA A 370 11.88 5.12 7.54
C ALA A 370 12.27 6.28 8.47
N ASP A 371 12.62 7.41 7.89
CA ASP A 371 12.85 8.62 8.67
C ASP A 371 11.52 9.13 9.28
N GLU A 372 11.57 9.76 10.46
CA GLU A 372 10.39 10.23 11.20
C GLU A 372 9.51 11.16 10.36
N THR A 373 10.14 11.94 9.47
CA THR A 373 9.45 12.83 8.49
C THR A 373 8.48 12.08 7.58
N VAL A 374 8.74 10.83 7.23
CA VAL A 374 7.85 10.02 6.38
C VAL A 374 6.50 9.80 7.06
N SER A 375 6.54 9.38 8.32
CA SER A 375 5.33 9.18 9.12
C SER A 375 4.63 10.50 9.45
N GLU A 376 5.38 11.57 9.70
CA GLU A 376 4.82 12.91 9.89
C GLU A 376 4.09 13.41 8.63
N GLN A 377 4.61 13.15 7.43
CA GLN A 377 3.95 13.50 6.17
C GLN A 377 2.62 12.75 5.99
N LEU A 378 2.55 11.48 6.36
CA LEU A 378 1.29 10.71 6.33
C LEU A 378 0.23 11.30 7.28
N LEU A 379 0.64 11.72 8.48
CA LEU A 379 -0.26 12.41 9.42
C LEU A 379 -0.63 13.83 8.93
N THR A 380 0.32 14.54 8.34
CA THR A 380 0.08 15.88 7.75
C THR A 380 -0.91 15.79 6.58
N TYR A 381 -0.88 14.72 5.79
CA TYR A 381 -1.88 14.45 4.76
C TYR A 381 -3.30 14.48 5.35
N ARG A 382 -3.53 13.81 6.47
CA ARG A 382 -4.83 13.83 7.15
C ARG A 382 -5.17 15.20 7.71
N HIS A 383 -4.20 15.90 8.31
CA HIS A 383 -4.42 17.27 8.78
C HIS A 383 -4.84 18.21 7.64
N ASN A 384 -4.19 18.13 6.48
CA ASN A 384 -4.53 18.93 5.29
C ASN A 384 -5.96 18.69 4.81
N GLN A 385 -6.56 17.55 5.14
CA GLN A 385 -7.91 17.15 4.76
C GLN A 385 -8.96 17.39 5.85
N LEU A 386 -8.61 18.08 6.93
CA LEU A 386 -9.50 18.31 8.06
C LEU A 386 -10.79 19.06 7.65
N SER A 387 -10.70 20.02 6.73
CA SER A 387 -11.87 20.74 6.20
C SER A 387 -12.85 19.79 5.47
N GLY A 388 -12.34 18.81 4.73
CA GLY A 388 -13.13 17.76 4.11
C GLY A 388 -13.79 16.85 5.15
N ALA A 389 -13.10 16.53 6.23
CA ALA A 389 -13.65 15.74 7.32
C ALA A 389 -14.81 16.46 8.05
N PHE A 390 -14.73 17.77 8.23
CA PHE A 390 -15.86 18.57 8.71
C PHE A 390 -17.05 18.52 7.74
N HIS A 391 -16.79 18.66 6.44
CA HIS A 391 -17.82 18.54 5.42
C HIS A 391 -18.52 17.18 5.48
N ASN A 392 -17.76 16.08 5.57
CA ASN A 392 -18.29 14.71 5.63
C ASN A 392 -19.16 14.50 6.87
N ALA A 393 -18.75 14.97 8.05
CA ALA A 393 -19.57 14.91 9.26
C ALA A 393 -20.90 15.66 9.07
N LYS A 394 -20.85 16.87 8.50
CA LYS A 394 -22.04 17.68 8.22
C LYS A 394 -23.00 17.00 7.24
N GLN A 395 -22.50 16.30 6.23
CA GLN A 395 -23.32 15.51 5.30
C GLN A 395 -24.11 14.40 6.00
N GLN A 396 -23.55 13.86 7.10
CA GLN A 396 -24.22 12.88 7.95
C GLN A 396 -25.11 13.53 9.03
N GLY A 397 -25.23 14.85 9.06
CA GLY A 397 -25.98 15.60 10.08
C GLY A 397 -25.27 15.65 11.43
N LEU A 398 -23.95 15.50 11.47
CA LEU A 398 -23.13 15.43 12.67
C LEU A 398 -22.15 16.62 12.77
N GLN A 399 -21.75 16.92 13.99
CA GLN A 399 -20.74 17.93 14.30
C GLN A 399 -19.32 17.31 14.27
N GLY A 400 -18.31 18.16 14.38
CA GLY A 400 -16.93 17.73 14.36
C GLY A 400 -16.47 17.25 13.01
N ALA A 401 -15.47 16.37 13.00
CA ALA A 401 -14.85 15.83 11.80
C ALA A 401 -15.07 14.33 11.68
N LEU A 402 -15.54 13.88 10.51
CA LEU A 402 -15.56 12.49 10.09
C LEU A 402 -14.65 12.33 8.88
N TYR A 403 -13.47 11.80 9.10
CA TYR A 403 -12.58 11.49 7.98
C TYR A 403 -13.24 10.51 7.02
N PRO A 404 -13.04 10.68 5.70
CA PRO A 404 -13.68 9.82 4.72
C PRO A 404 -13.17 8.38 4.85
N MET A 405 -14.00 7.41 4.46
CA MET A 405 -13.56 6.03 4.31
C MET A 405 -12.58 5.93 3.14
N VAL A 406 -12.92 6.58 2.04
CA VAL A 406 -12.14 6.58 0.79
C VAL A 406 -12.01 8.00 0.28
N THR A 407 -10.79 8.43 -0.06
CA THR A 407 -10.58 9.79 -0.54
C THR A 407 -9.29 9.96 -1.34
N PHE A 408 -9.29 11.05 -2.15
CA PHE A 408 -8.10 11.67 -2.71
C PHE A 408 -7.83 13.06 -2.12
N ASN A 409 -8.89 13.79 -1.80
CA ASN A 409 -8.85 15.22 -1.45
C ASN A 409 -9.48 15.58 -0.09
N GLY A 410 -9.83 14.56 0.71
CA GLY A 410 -10.48 14.74 2.01
C GLY A 410 -12.01 14.64 1.97
N ILE A 411 -12.62 14.69 0.78
CA ILE A 411 -14.06 14.45 0.60
C ILE A 411 -14.31 12.97 0.44
N GLU A 412 -15.39 12.47 1.06
CA GLU A 412 -15.81 11.08 0.87
C GLU A 412 -16.09 10.82 -0.60
N SER A 413 -15.38 9.85 -1.17
CA SER A 413 -15.46 9.51 -2.59
C SER A 413 -15.59 8.00 -2.84
N HIS A 414 -16.09 7.28 -1.87
CA HIS A 414 -16.41 5.86 -2.03
C HIS A 414 -17.66 5.67 -2.90
N ASN A 415 -17.82 4.48 -3.42
CA ASN A 415 -19.03 4.05 -4.11
C ASN A 415 -20.22 3.97 -3.14
N GLU A 416 -21.44 3.77 -3.67
CA GLU A 416 -22.70 3.80 -2.95
C GLU A 416 -22.93 2.59 -2.03
N TRP A 417 -21.99 2.28 -1.19
CA TRP A 417 -22.11 1.20 -0.23
C TRP A 417 -22.33 1.76 1.18
N GLU A 418 -23.25 1.17 1.93
CA GLU A 418 -23.61 1.58 3.28
C GLU A 418 -22.41 1.64 4.22
N ILE A 419 -21.41 0.81 4.01
CA ILE A 419 -20.15 0.78 4.76
C ILE A 419 -19.46 2.15 4.85
N THR A 420 -19.67 3.01 3.85
CA THR A 420 -19.12 4.37 3.80
C THR A 420 -19.47 5.20 5.05
N PHE A 421 -20.67 5.07 5.58
CA PHE A 421 -21.13 5.79 6.77
C PHE A 421 -21.33 4.88 7.99
N GLU A 422 -21.10 3.60 7.86
CA GLU A 422 -21.17 2.63 8.97
C GLU A 422 -19.79 2.35 9.58
N GLU A 423 -18.71 2.30 8.79
CA GLU A 423 -17.31 2.09 9.27
C GLU A 423 -16.69 3.36 9.85
N ILE A 424 -17.34 3.96 10.80
CA ILE A 424 -16.89 5.22 11.42
C ILE A 424 -15.71 5.06 12.38
N HIS A 425 -15.35 3.85 12.72
CA HIS A 425 -14.17 3.52 13.53
C HIS A 425 -12.85 4.03 12.92
N ARG A 426 -12.80 4.28 11.61
CA ARG A 426 -11.67 4.91 10.90
C ARG A 426 -11.23 6.22 11.53
N ASN A 427 -12.15 6.98 12.10
CA ASN A 427 -11.87 8.21 12.85
C ASN A 427 -10.93 7.97 14.02
N SER A 428 -11.21 6.93 14.81
CA SER A 428 -10.37 6.58 15.97
C SER A 428 -9.03 5.99 15.56
N THR A 429 -8.95 5.36 14.39
CA THR A 429 -7.67 4.86 13.86
C THR A 429 -6.71 6.00 13.53
N ILE A 430 -7.23 7.11 13.00
CA ILE A 430 -6.44 8.32 12.75
C ILE A 430 -5.95 8.93 14.08
N ALA A 431 -6.83 9.00 15.08
CA ALA A 431 -6.46 9.44 16.42
C ALA A 431 -5.37 8.53 17.04
N TYR A 432 -5.49 7.22 16.86
CA TYR A 432 -4.49 6.25 17.31
C TYR A 432 -3.15 6.41 16.58
N ALA A 433 -3.17 6.74 15.30
CA ALA A 433 -1.95 7.00 14.54
C ALA A 433 -1.17 8.21 15.09
N ILE A 434 -1.85 9.26 15.54
CA ILE A 434 -1.24 10.41 16.23
C ILE A 434 -0.59 9.96 17.54
N TYR A 435 -1.28 9.16 18.34
CA TYR A 435 -0.75 8.57 19.55
C TYR A 435 0.48 7.71 19.26
N ASN A 436 0.39 6.83 18.28
CA ASN A 436 1.44 5.88 17.93
C ASN A 436 2.73 6.61 17.48
N TYR A 437 2.57 7.63 16.62
CA TYR A 437 3.68 8.50 16.22
C TYR A 437 4.34 9.16 17.44
N THR A 438 3.55 9.82 18.27
CA THR A 438 4.05 10.55 19.45
C THR A 438 4.74 9.62 20.45
N ASN A 439 4.11 8.47 20.75
CA ASN A 439 4.66 7.49 21.68
C ASN A 439 5.95 6.84 21.14
N TYR A 440 5.99 6.51 19.87
CA TYR A 440 7.13 5.86 19.23
C TYR A 440 8.33 6.79 19.11
N THR A 441 8.14 7.98 18.53
CA THR A 441 9.22 8.94 18.28
C THR A 441 9.63 9.71 19.53
N GLY A 442 8.71 9.88 20.48
CA GLY A 442 8.87 10.79 21.62
C GLY A 442 8.73 12.27 21.25
N ASP A 443 8.39 12.58 20.00
CA ASP A 443 8.15 13.95 19.54
C ASP A 443 6.68 14.33 19.72
N GLU A 444 6.45 15.27 20.65
CA GLU A 444 5.11 15.81 20.94
C GLU A 444 4.75 17.03 20.06
N THR A 445 5.62 17.47 19.17
CA THR A 445 5.42 18.68 18.37
C THR A 445 4.19 18.56 17.49
N PHE A 446 4.04 17.45 16.77
CA PHE A 446 2.87 17.18 15.95
C PHE A 446 1.59 17.11 16.80
N LEU A 447 1.61 16.37 17.91
CA LEU A 447 0.48 16.25 18.82
C LEU A 447 0.02 17.62 19.33
N ASN A 448 0.96 18.44 19.81
CA ASN A 448 0.68 19.74 20.44
C ASN A 448 0.28 20.86 19.45
N THR A 449 0.29 20.59 18.14
CA THR A 449 -0.08 21.51 17.08
C THR A 449 -1.21 20.93 16.23
N LYS A 450 -0.89 20.32 15.11
CA LYS A 450 -1.84 19.70 14.16
C LYS A 450 -2.64 18.54 14.77
N GLY A 451 -1.98 17.71 15.57
CA GLY A 451 -2.59 16.51 16.15
C GLY A 451 -3.72 16.83 17.10
N ILE A 452 -3.55 17.81 17.99
CA ILE A 452 -4.61 18.18 18.94
C ILE A 452 -5.82 18.82 18.24
N GLU A 453 -5.60 19.57 17.17
CA GLU A 453 -6.69 20.11 16.33
C GLU A 453 -7.53 18.95 15.75
N MET A 454 -6.87 17.95 15.19
CA MET A 454 -7.54 16.74 14.66
C MET A 454 -8.28 15.99 15.76
N LEU A 455 -7.64 15.77 16.91
CA LEU A 455 -8.20 15.02 18.05
C LEU A 455 -9.45 15.72 18.61
N VAL A 456 -9.45 17.03 18.75
CA VAL A 456 -10.62 17.80 19.19
C VAL A 456 -11.76 17.68 18.17
N ALA A 457 -11.48 17.82 16.89
CA ALA A 457 -12.47 17.71 15.83
C ALA A 457 -13.09 16.29 15.78
N ILE A 458 -12.27 15.26 15.91
CA ILE A 458 -12.73 13.85 15.99
C ILE A 458 -13.54 13.61 17.28
N SER A 459 -13.10 14.17 18.41
CA SER A 459 -13.81 14.05 19.69
C SER A 459 -15.20 14.71 19.66
N ARG A 460 -15.34 15.86 18.99
CA ARG A 460 -16.63 16.50 18.74
C ARG A 460 -17.55 15.61 17.91
N PHE A 461 -17.01 14.93 16.90
CA PHE A 461 -17.77 13.95 16.14
C PHE A 461 -18.27 12.80 17.03
N TRP A 462 -17.40 12.17 17.81
CA TRP A 462 -17.80 11.07 18.69
C TRP A 462 -18.83 11.52 19.73
N SER A 463 -18.64 12.70 20.34
CA SER A 463 -19.55 13.25 21.31
C SER A 463 -20.97 13.50 20.78
N ASP A 464 -21.11 13.79 19.47
CA ASP A 464 -22.38 13.98 18.80
C ASP A 464 -22.96 12.67 18.26
N ARG A 465 -22.09 11.74 17.80
CA ARG A 465 -22.52 10.46 17.20
C ARG A 465 -23.02 9.43 18.20
N VAL A 466 -22.49 9.38 19.41
CA VAL A 466 -23.01 8.52 20.48
C VAL A 466 -24.39 9.00 20.94
N HIS A 467 -25.19 8.09 21.46
CA HIS A 467 -26.43 8.48 22.12
C HIS A 467 -26.55 7.86 23.51
N TYR A 468 -27.20 8.58 24.39
CA TYR A 468 -27.44 8.12 25.75
C TYR A 468 -28.72 7.28 25.83
N SER A 469 -28.56 6.01 26.20
CA SER A 469 -29.66 5.11 26.47
C SER A 469 -30.19 5.31 27.91
N LYS A 470 -31.31 5.98 28.05
CA LYS A 470 -31.95 6.14 29.36
C LYS A 470 -32.33 4.80 30.02
N ARG A 471 -32.60 3.77 29.20
CA ARG A 471 -32.94 2.44 29.68
C ARG A 471 -31.78 1.76 30.39
N ASN A 472 -30.57 1.95 29.88
CA ASN A 472 -29.36 1.25 30.33
C ASN A 472 -28.41 2.14 31.15
N ASP A 473 -28.67 3.45 31.23
CA ASP A 473 -27.78 4.45 31.81
C ASP A 473 -26.36 4.35 31.20
N ARG A 474 -26.28 4.23 29.89
CA ARG A 474 -25.04 4.06 29.12
C ARG A 474 -25.08 4.82 27.81
N TYR A 475 -23.91 5.23 27.31
CA TYR A 475 -23.76 5.67 25.96
C TYR A 475 -23.56 4.48 25.02
N MET A 476 -24.18 4.54 23.85
CA MET A 476 -24.25 3.48 22.85
C MET A 476 -23.97 4.04 21.46
N ILE A 477 -23.52 3.18 20.55
CA ILE A 477 -23.35 3.50 19.13
C ILE A 477 -24.10 2.46 18.32
N HIS A 478 -25.10 2.89 17.58
CA HIS A 478 -25.96 2.01 16.75
C HIS A 478 -25.71 2.25 15.27
N GLY A 479 -26.05 1.23 14.46
CA GLY A 479 -26.01 1.32 13.00
C GLY A 479 -24.60 1.50 12.44
N VAL A 480 -23.69 0.62 12.82
CA VAL A 480 -22.29 0.65 12.39
C VAL A 480 -21.85 -0.68 11.77
N THR A 481 -20.73 -0.65 11.08
CA THR A 481 -19.94 -1.82 10.71
C THR A 481 -18.59 -1.70 11.40
N GLY A 482 -18.17 -2.76 12.08
CA GLY A 482 -16.83 -2.86 12.64
C GLY A 482 -15.79 -3.20 11.58
N PRO A 483 -14.53 -3.45 11.96
CA PRO A 483 -13.52 -3.95 11.04
C PRO A 483 -13.92 -5.26 10.34
N ASN A 484 -14.75 -6.09 10.98
CA ASN A 484 -15.38 -7.23 10.32
C ASN A 484 -16.49 -6.76 9.37
N GLU A 485 -16.17 -6.56 8.11
CA GLU A 485 -17.08 -6.10 7.08
C GLU A 485 -18.15 -7.14 6.67
N TYR A 486 -18.12 -8.37 7.24
CA TYR A 486 -19.18 -9.35 7.07
C TYR A 486 -20.37 -9.10 8.00
N GLU A 487 -20.43 -7.92 8.58
CA GLU A 487 -21.51 -7.38 9.37
C GLU A 487 -21.93 -6.01 8.82
N ASN A 488 -23.22 -5.71 8.82
CA ASN A 488 -23.73 -4.39 8.48
C ASN A 488 -24.82 -3.98 9.48
N ASN A 489 -24.91 -2.68 9.74
CA ASN A 489 -25.94 -2.05 10.55
C ASN A 489 -26.11 -2.72 11.93
N ILE A 490 -24.99 -3.05 12.56
CA ILE A 490 -24.94 -3.64 13.90
C ILE A 490 -24.95 -2.57 14.98
N ASN A 491 -25.27 -2.98 16.21
CA ASN A 491 -25.29 -2.09 17.37
C ASN A 491 -24.19 -2.47 18.35
N ASN A 492 -23.54 -1.44 18.90
CA ASN A 492 -22.54 -1.58 19.94
C ASN A 492 -21.41 -2.54 19.53
N ASN A 493 -20.81 -2.27 18.37
CA ASN A 493 -19.56 -2.95 18.02
C ASN A 493 -18.52 -2.63 19.10
N TRP A 494 -17.99 -3.67 19.74
CA TRP A 494 -17.07 -3.49 20.88
C TRP A 494 -15.83 -2.67 20.47
N TYR A 495 -15.27 -2.95 19.30
CA TYR A 495 -14.10 -2.22 18.78
C TYR A 495 -14.43 -0.73 18.60
N THR A 496 -15.53 -0.42 17.92
CA THR A 496 -15.94 0.98 17.67
C THR A 496 -16.19 1.73 18.98
N ASN A 497 -16.94 1.14 19.93
CA ASN A 497 -17.22 1.76 21.22
C ASN A 497 -15.93 1.99 22.04
N THR A 498 -15.05 0.98 22.05
CA THR A 498 -13.77 1.04 22.77
C THR A 498 -12.87 2.12 22.22
N MET A 499 -12.71 2.20 20.91
CA MET A 499 -11.83 3.16 20.26
C MET A 499 -12.41 4.59 20.29
N ALA A 500 -13.72 4.74 20.25
CA ALA A 500 -14.38 6.04 20.45
C ALA A 500 -14.11 6.60 21.85
N ALA A 501 -14.32 5.79 22.89
CA ALA A 501 -14.05 6.19 24.28
C ALA A 501 -12.55 6.45 24.53
N TRP A 502 -11.68 5.62 23.94
CA TRP A 502 -10.24 5.83 24.00
C TRP A 502 -9.83 7.18 23.38
N THR A 503 -10.40 7.51 22.22
CA THR A 503 -10.11 8.78 21.52
C THR A 503 -10.50 10.00 22.39
N LEU A 504 -11.68 9.96 22.98
CA LEU A 504 -12.14 11.03 23.89
C LEU A 504 -11.19 11.18 25.11
N ARG A 505 -10.81 10.07 25.72
CA ARG A 505 -9.87 10.05 26.85
C ARG A 505 -8.51 10.61 26.46
N TYR A 506 -7.94 10.15 25.35
CA TYR A 506 -6.63 10.62 24.88
C TYR A 506 -6.65 12.12 24.57
N THR A 507 -7.74 12.63 24.01
CA THR A 507 -7.93 14.07 23.79
C THR A 507 -7.98 14.85 25.11
N LEU A 508 -8.75 14.37 26.09
CA LEU A 508 -8.83 14.96 27.44
C LEU A 508 -7.46 14.99 28.14
N GLU A 509 -6.67 13.94 28.02
CA GLU A 509 -5.34 13.84 28.63
C GLU A 509 -4.33 14.86 28.05
N ASN A 510 -4.56 15.33 26.83
CA ASN A 510 -3.61 16.17 26.11
C ASN A 510 -4.05 17.61 25.89
N ILE A 511 -5.37 17.91 25.90
CA ILE A 511 -5.88 19.26 25.59
C ILE A 511 -5.38 20.34 26.56
N ASP A 512 -5.11 20.00 27.81
CA ASP A 512 -4.62 20.95 28.82
C ASP A 512 -3.09 21.08 28.85
N LYS A 513 -2.37 20.32 28.02
CA LYS A 513 -0.91 20.36 27.90
C LYS A 513 -0.44 21.31 26.78
N VAL A 514 -1.33 21.66 25.85
CA VAL A 514 -0.98 22.53 24.72
C VAL A 514 -0.80 24.00 25.15
N SER A 515 -0.14 24.77 24.30
CA SER A 515 0.07 26.19 24.56
C SER A 515 -1.27 26.94 24.71
N PRO A 516 -1.33 28.03 25.51
CA PRO A 516 -2.54 28.83 25.64
C PRO A 516 -3.07 29.40 24.30
N ILE A 517 -2.19 29.61 23.32
CA ILE A 517 -2.59 30.08 21.99
C ILE A 517 -3.42 29.01 21.30
N VAL A 518 -2.90 27.80 21.21
CA VAL A 518 -3.60 26.65 20.61
C VAL A 518 -4.89 26.34 21.35
N ALA A 519 -4.87 26.32 22.68
CA ALA A 519 -6.06 26.08 23.49
C ALA A 519 -7.17 27.12 23.24
N ASN A 520 -6.80 28.39 23.06
CA ASN A 520 -7.76 29.46 22.74
C ASN A 520 -8.33 29.34 21.33
N GLU A 521 -7.54 28.92 20.34
CA GLU A 521 -7.99 28.71 18.96
C GLU A 521 -8.99 27.57 18.86
N LEU A 522 -8.75 26.47 19.60
CA LEU A 522 -9.62 25.30 19.62
C LEU A 522 -10.92 25.52 20.40
N TYR A 523 -10.90 26.45 21.37
CA TYR A 523 -12.05 26.84 22.17
C TYR A 523 -12.88 25.66 22.72
N VAL A 524 -12.23 24.72 23.38
CA VAL A 524 -12.90 23.58 24.02
C VAL A 524 -13.48 24.05 25.36
N THR A 525 -14.80 23.98 25.51
CA THR A 525 -15.48 24.44 26.74
C THR A 525 -15.43 23.42 27.87
N ALA A 526 -15.67 23.87 29.09
CA ALA A 526 -15.78 23.00 30.26
C ALA A 526 -16.94 22.00 30.13
N GLU A 527 -18.03 22.43 29.50
CA GLU A 527 -19.20 21.58 29.22
C GLU A 527 -18.87 20.47 28.22
N GLU A 528 -18.08 20.79 27.16
CA GLU A 528 -17.61 19.76 26.23
C GLU A 528 -16.73 18.74 26.94
N LYS A 529 -15.77 19.16 27.73
CA LYS A 529 -14.89 18.26 28.50
C LYS A 529 -15.69 17.36 29.44
N ALA A 530 -16.64 17.95 30.20
CA ALA A 530 -17.50 17.21 31.11
C ALA A 530 -18.36 16.16 30.37
N LYS A 531 -18.85 16.50 29.17
CA LYS A 531 -19.61 15.56 28.33
C LYS A 531 -18.70 14.41 27.85
N TRP A 532 -17.47 14.71 27.41
CA TRP A 532 -16.52 13.71 26.97
C TRP A 532 -16.15 12.76 28.12
N GLU A 533 -15.91 13.28 29.33
CA GLU A 533 -15.66 12.49 30.53
C GLU A 533 -16.85 11.57 30.89
N ASP A 534 -18.09 12.08 30.83
CA ASP A 534 -19.30 11.29 31.08
C ASP A 534 -19.47 10.17 30.06
N ILE A 535 -19.18 10.43 28.78
CA ILE A 535 -19.18 9.40 27.72
C ILE A 535 -18.14 8.32 28.01
N VAL A 536 -16.91 8.70 28.33
CA VAL A 536 -15.83 7.73 28.66
C VAL A 536 -16.20 6.85 29.84
N GLN A 537 -16.81 7.42 30.87
CA GLN A 537 -17.20 6.68 32.10
C GLN A 537 -18.39 5.75 31.87
N LYS A 538 -19.32 6.12 30.98
CA LYS A 538 -20.60 5.41 30.79
C LYS A 538 -20.72 4.72 29.43
N MET A 539 -19.63 4.61 28.67
CA MET A 539 -19.67 3.87 27.41
C MET A 539 -20.05 2.40 27.66
N TYR A 540 -20.93 1.89 26.82
CA TYR A 540 -21.31 0.48 26.87
C TYR A 540 -20.32 -0.37 26.08
N TYR A 541 -19.88 -1.46 26.73
CA TYR A 541 -19.00 -2.46 26.12
C TYR A 541 -19.66 -3.83 26.23
N PRO A 542 -20.10 -4.45 25.12
CA PRO A 542 -20.64 -5.80 25.16
C PRO A 542 -19.60 -6.80 25.70
N HIS A 543 -19.97 -7.57 26.71
CA HIS A 543 -19.12 -8.57 27.34
C HIS A 543 -19.96 -9.76 27.81
N ASP A 544 -19.44 -10.97 27.67
CA ASP A 544 -20.00 -12.19 28.22
C ASP A 544 -19.09 -12.71 29.34
N GLU A 545 -19.62 -12.73 30.56
CA GLU A 545 -18.86 -13.14 31.75
C GLU A 545 -18.59 -14.65 31.81
N GLU A 546 -19.47 -15.49 31.23
CA GLU A 546 -19.31 -16.93 31.25
C GLU A 546 -18.21 -17.39 30.30
N LEU A 547 -18.17 -16.81 29.12
CA LEU A 547 -17.13 -17.06 28.12
C LEU A 547 -15.86 -16.24 28.38
N ASN A 548 -15.93 -15.21 29.20
CA ASN A 548 -14.89 -14.21 29.43
C ASN A 548 -14.39 -13.57 28.12
N VAL A 549 -15.34 -13.19 27.25
CA VAL A 549 -15.02 -12.56 25.95
C VAL A 549 -15.69 -11.21 25.80
N PHE A 550 -15.03 -10.30 25.13
CA PHE A 550 -15.65 -9.09 24.60
C PHE A 550 -16.51 -9.49 23.41
N VAL A 551 -17.79 -9.15 23.43
CA VAL A 551 -18.73 -9.56 22.39
C VAL A 551 -18.66 -8.59 21.23
N GLN A 552 -18.44 -9.09 20.00
CA GLN A 552 -18.22 -8.25 18.82
C GLN A 552 -19.31 -7.20 18.61
N HIS A 553 -20.60 -7.57 18.84
CA HIS A 553 -21.75 -6.66 18.87
C HIS A 553 -22.94 -7.31 19.61
N ASP A 554 -23.97 -6.53 19.89
CA ASP A 554 -25.10 -6.93 20.77
C ASP A 554 -25.72 -8.32 20.46
N THR A 555 -25.84 -8.71 19.21
CA THR A 555 -26.51 -9.96 18.80
C THR A 555 -25.54 -11.02 18.27
N PHE A 556 -24.25 -10.85 18.44
CA PHE A 556 -23.26 -11.78 17.88
C PHE A 556 -23.40 -13.20 18.43
N LEU A 557 -23.60 -13.34 19.73
CA LEU A 557 -23.73 -14.65 20.38
C LEU A 557 -25.07 -15.35 20.09
N ASP A 558 -26.07 -14.68 19.51
CA ASP A 558 -27.32 -15.27 19.07
C ASP A 558 -27.21 -15.99 17.71
N LYS A 559 -26.08 -15.86 17.03
CA LYS A 559 -25.82 -16.56 15.78
C LYS A 559 -25.48 -18.03 16.01
N GLU A 560 -25.65 -18.86 14.99
CA GLU A 560 -25.09 -20.21 14.98
C GLU A 560 -23.55 -20.11 14.94
N LEU A 561 -22.91 -20.46 16.05
CA LEU A 561 -21.46 -20.37 16.19
C LEU A 561 -20.78 -21.60 15.56
N LEU A 562 -20.16 -21.39 14.43
CA LEU A 562 -19.42 -22.39 13.65
C LEU A 562 -17.94 -21.98 13.58
N THR A 563 -17.10 -22.94 13.24
CA THR A 563 -15.68 -22.70 12.97
C THR A 563 -15.38 -22.81 11.48
N THR A 564 -14.22 -22.32 11.05
CA THR A 564 -13.78 -22.46 9.66
C THR A 564 -13.62 -23.93 9.21
N ASN A 565 -13.48 -24.87 10.16
CA ASN A 565 -13.46 -26.29 9.88
C ASN A 565 -14.82 -26.88 9.49
N ASP A 566 -15.92 -26.16 9.81
CA ASP A 566 -17.28 -26.56 9.44
C ASP A 566 -17.65 -26.09 8.02
N LEU A 567 -16.79 -25.26 7.38
CA LEU A 567 -16.98 -24.79 6.00
C LEU A 567 -16.53 -25.85 4.99
N ASP A 568 -17.31 -26.00 3.94
CA ASP A 568 -16.85 -26.75 2.76
C ASP A 568 -15.67 -25.99 2.10
N PRO A 569 -14.50 -26.59 1.96
CA PRO A 569 -13.36 -25.97 1.29
C PRO A 569 -13.68 -25.46 -0.14
N ALA A 570 -14.64 -26.08 -0.82
CA ALA A 570 -15.07 -25.68 -2.16
C ALA A 570 -15.89 -24.36 -2.16
N GLU A 571 -16.45 -23.95 -1.01
CA GLU A 571 -17.18 -22.69 -0.85
C GLU A 571 -16.27 -21.53 -0.39
N ARG A 572 -14.97 -21.74 -0.31
CA ARG A 572 -14.03 -20.69 0.09
C ARG A 572 -13.32 -20.07 -1.13
N PRO A 573 -13.16 -18.75 -1.17
CA PRO A 573 -13.62 -17.75 -0.18
C PRO A 573 -15.16 -17.59 -0.20
N ILE A 574 -15.77 -17.43 0.97
CA ILE A 574 -17.24 -17.40 1.08
C ILE A 574 -17.85 -16.19 0.38
N ASN A 575 -17.15 -15.06 0.27
CA ASN A 575 -17.61 -13.88 -0.44
C ASN A 575 -17.79 -14.09 -1.96
N GLN A 576 -17.15 -15.12 -2.52
CA GLN A 576 -17.30 -15.49 -3.94
C GLN A 576 -18.37 -16.59 -4.17
N HIS A 577 -18.82 -17.27 -3.12
CA HIS A 577 -19.69 -18.43 -3.23
C HIS A 577 -21.03 -18.28 -2.50
N TRP A 578 -21.10 -17.45 -1.45
CA TRP A 578 -22.31 -17.23 -0.67
C TRP A 578 -23.01 -15.95 -1.07
N SER A 579 -24.35 -15.93 -0.90
CA SER A 579 -25.10 -14.67 -0.97
C SER A 579 -24.69 -13.74 0.18
N TRP A 580 -24.78 -12.44 -0.04
CA TRP A 580 -24.47 -11.45 0.98
C TRP A 580 -25.36 -11.62 2.23
N ASP A 581 -26.66 -11.96 2.04
CA ASP A 581 -27.58 -12.31 3.13
C ASP A 581 -27.05 -13.47 3.99
N LYS A 582 -26.54 -14.56 3.36
CA LYS A 582 -25.99 -15.70 4.10
C LYS A 582 -24.74 -15.32 4.89
N ILE A 583 -23.87 -14.47 4.32
CA ILE A 583 -22.69 -13.95 4.99
C ILE A 583 -23.08 -13.14 6.23
N LEU A 584 -23.95 -12.15 6.08
CA LEU A 584 -24.39 -11.28 7.19
C LEU A 584 -25.04 -12.02 8.35
N ARG A 585 -25.71 -13.15 8.08
CA ARG A 585 -26.32 -14.00 9.11
C ARG A 585 -25.35 -14.99 9.75
N SER A 586 -24.17 -15.19 9.16
CA SER A 586 -23.17 -16.13 9.68
C SER A 586 -22.34 -15.52 10.81
N CYS A 587 -21.66 -16.39 11.57
CA CYS A 587 -20.69 -15.97 12.57
C CYS A 587 -19.27 -15.74 12.01
N PHE A 588 -19.08 -16.00 10.72
CA PHE A 588 -17.74 -15.92 10.13
C PHE A 588 -17.23 -14.47 10.03
N ILE A 589 -15.96 -14.32 10.34
CA ILE A 589 -15.29 -13.04 10.48
C ILE A 589 -14.29 -12.88 9.32
N LYS A 590 -14.43 -11.78 8.56
CA LYS A 590 -13.57 -11.47 7.42
C LYS A 590 -12.14 -11.16 7.86
N GLN A 591 -12.01 -10.34 8.90
CA GLN A 591 -10.74 -9.85 9.45
C GLN A 591 -10.89 -9.45 10.93
N ALA A 592 -9.76 -9.24 11.63
CA ALA A 592 -9.73 -8.89 13.03
C ALA A 592 -10.66 -7.72 13.37
N ASP A 593 -11.53 -7.90 14.35
CA ASP A 593 -12.46 -6.90 14.88
C ASP A 593 -12.17 -6.66 16.38
N VAL A 594 -12.70 -7.48 17.28
CA VAL A 594 -12.33 -7.44 18.70
C VAL A 594 -10.82 -7.59 18.88
N LEU A 595 -10.20 -8.48 18.15
CA LEU A 595 -8.74 -8.70 18.20
C LEU A 595 -7.94 -7.50 17.68
N GLN A 596 -8.49 -6.70 16.77
CA GLN A 596 -7.87 -5.43 16.35
C GLN A 596 -7.81 -4.43 17.52
N GLY A 597 -8.86 -4.31 18.31
CA GLY A 597 -8.88 -3.45 19.49
C GLY A 597 -7.94 -3.93 20.59
N ILE A 598 -7.86 -5.24 20.80
CA ILE A 598 -6.91 -5.85 21.74
C ILE A 598 -5.46 -5.62 21.28
N TYR A 599 -5.20 -5.67 19.99
CA TYR A 599 -3.88 -5.34 19.44
C TYR A 599 -3.51 -3.87 19.68
N TYR A 600 -4.41 -2.93 19.43
CA TYR A 600 -4.14 -1.50 19.62
C TYR A 600 -3.92 -1.12 21.08
N LEU A 601 -4.82 -1.53 21.93
CA LEU A 601 -4.79 -1.21 23.35
C LEU A 601 -4.20 -2.38 24.17
N ASN A 602 -3.18 -2.99 23.64
CA ASN A 602 -2.63 -4.27 24.12
C ASN A 602 -2.25 -4.27 25.60
N ASP A 603 -1.69 -3.18 26.11
CA ASP A 603 -1.31 -3.05 27.51
C ASP A 603 -2.49 -2.86 28.49
N ALA A 604 -3.70 -2.62 27.96
CA ALA A 604 -4.92 -2.48 28.77
C ALA A 604 -5.56 -3.82 29.16
N PHE A 605 -5.14 -4.93 28.53
CA PHE A 605 -5.75 -6.25 28.71
C PHE A 605 -4.78 -7.25 29.33
N THR A 606 -5.30 -8.10 30.21
CA THR A 606 -4.54 -9.21 30.79
C THR A 606 -4.28 -10.30 29.75
N LEU A 607 -3.27 -11.14 30.00
CA LEU A 607 -2.97 -12.28 29.12
C LEU A 607 -4.15 -13.26 29.03
N GLU A 608 -4.89 -13.45 30.13
CA GLU A 608 -6.07 -14.30 30.20
C GLU A 608 -7.22 -13.77 29.31
N GLU A 609 -7.49 -12.46 29.34
CA GLU A 609 -8.48 -11.82 28.45
C GLU A 609 -8.08 -11.95 26.98
N LYS A 610 -6.81 -11.70 26.66
CA LYS A 610 -6.28 -11.87 25.29
C LYS A 610 -6.44 -13.30 24.81
N GLU A 611 -6.11 -14.29 25.64
CA GLU A 611 -6.21 -15.70 25.30
C GLU A 611 -7.65 -16.14 25.10
N ALA A 612 -8.55 -15.74 26.00
CA ALA A 612 -9.97 -16.08 25.88
C ALA A 612 -10.58 -15.54 24.58
N ASN A 613 -10.31 -14.27 24.26
CA ASN A 613 -10.82 -13.65 23.03
C ASN A 613 -10.16 -14.24 21.78
N PHE A 614 -8.87 -14.51 21.80
CA PHE A 614 -8.17 -15.14 20.68
C PHE A 614 -8.73 -16.54 20.39
N ASN A 615 -8.88 -17.37 21.42
CA ASN A 615 -9.39 -18.72 21.28
C ASN A 615 -10.85 -18.75 20.81
N PHE A 616 -11.63 -17.71 21.10
CA PHE A 616 -13.01 -17.57 20.67
C PHE A 616 -13.12 -17.11 19.21
N TYR A 617 -12.39 -16.05 18.82
CA TYR A 617 -12.57 -15.40 17.52
C TYR A 617 -11.71 -16.01 16.40
N GLU A 618 -10.50 -16.51 16.68
CA GLU A 618 -9.62 -17.08 15.65
C GLU A 618 -10.27 -18.25 14.89
N PRO A 619 -10.92 -19.22 15.54
CA PRO A 619 -11.55 -20.34 14.81
C PRO A 619 -12.68 -19.93 13.87
N MET A 620 -13.32 -18.78 14.09
CA MET A 620 -14.40 -18.22 13.25
C MET A 620 -13.89 -17.31 12.15
N THR A 621 -12.61 -16.94 12.16
CA THR A 621 -12.04 -15.97 11.21
C THR A 621 -11.61 -16.68 9.94
N VAL A 622 -12.25 -16.35 8.82
CA VAL A 622 -11.95 -16.93 7.50
C VAL A 622 -10.69 -16.34 6.84
N HIS A 623 -10.19 -15.22 7.35
CA HIS A 623 -9.03 -14.50 6.79
C HIS A 623 -9.16 -14.20 5.28
N GLU A 624 -10.30 -13.68 4.87
CA GLU A 624 -10.60 -13.33 3.47
C GLU A 624 -10.26 -11.88 3.14
N SER A 625 -9.77 -11.13 4.12
CA SER A 625 -9.10 -9.85 3.93
C SER A 625 -7.60 -10.03 3.99
N SER A 626 -6.90 -9.32 3.12
CA SER A 626 -5.42 -9.25 3.14
C SER A 626 -4.86 -8.67 4.44
N LEU A 627 -5.67 -7.89 5.18
CA LEU A 627 -5.31 -7.24 6.45
C LEU A 627 -5.47 -8.14 7.69
N SER A 628 -6.06 -9.32 7.55
CA SER A 628 -6.50 -10.12 8.69
C SER A 628 -5.37 -10.88 9.40
N ALA A 629 -4.59 -11.65 8.65
CA ALA A 629 -3.70 -12.66 9.21
C ALA A 629 -2.57 -12.07 10.06
N SER A 630 -2.10 -10.86 9.76
CA SER A 630 -0.99 -10.22 10.47
C SER A 630 -1.32 -9.93 11.95
N ILE A 631 -2.50 -9.39 12.23
CA ILE A 631 -2.94 -9.08 13.61
C ILE A 631 -3.09 -10.35 14.43
N HIS A 632 -3.70 -11.38 13.83
CA HIS A 632 -3.81 -12.68 14.47
C HIS A 632 -2.44 -13.34 14.70
N ALA A 633 -1.48 -13.18 13.79
CA ALA A 633 -0.11 -13.68 13.95
C ALA A 633 0.59 -13.03 15.16
N ILE A 634 0.44 -11.70 15.32
CA ILE A 634 1.03 -10.96 16.45
C ILE A 634 0.47 -11.46 17.78
N LEU A 635 -0.85 -11.58 17.88
CA LEU A 635 -1.49 -12.05 19.11
C LEU A 635 -1.19 -13.52 19.40
N ALA A 636 -1.18 -14.37 18.37
CA ALA A 636 -0.78 -15.78 18.51
C ALA A 636 0.66 -15.90 19.07
N ALA A 637 1.59 -15.10 18.56
CA ALA A 637 2.97 -15.04 19.04
C ALA A 637 3.04 -14.61 20.51
N GLU A 638 2.31 -13.56 20.87
CA GLU A 638 2.24 -13.07 22.26
C GLU A 638 1.70 -14.12 23.25
N LEU A 639 0.76 -14.95 22.78
CA LEU A 639 0.13 -16.03 23.54
C LEU A 639 0.93 -17.34 23.54
N GLY A 640 2.14 -17.35 22.97
CA GLY A 640 2.96 -18.55 22.85
C GLY A 640 2.44 -19.61 21.85
N LYS A 641 1.46 -19.24 21.01
CA LYS A 641 0.91 -20.10 19.95
C LYS A 641 1.78 -19.99 18.69
N THR A 642 3.04 -20.40 18.81
CA THR A 642 4.09 -20.15 17.82
C THR A 642 3.81 -20.79 16.46
N GLU A 643 3.29 -22.01 16.41
CA GLU A 643 2.94 -22.68 15.16
C GLU A 643 1.85 -21.89 14.40
N LYS A 644 0.82 -21.43 15.11
CA LYS A 644 -0.25 -20.60 14.53
C LYS A 644 0.27 -19.24 14.06
N ALA A 645 1.17 -18.63 14.80
CA ALA A 645 1.79 -17.36 14.41
C ALA A 645 2.59 -17.50 13.09
N VAL A 646 3.34 -18.59 12.95
CA VAL A 646 4.12 -18.90 11.72
C VAL A 646 3.20 -19.21 10.54
N GLU A 647 2.14 -19.99 10.74
CA GLU A 647 1.12 -20.28 9.71
C GLU A 647 0.51 -18.98 9.16
N LEU A 648 0.08 -18.10 10.05
CA LEU A 648 -0.55 -16.82 9.69
C LEU A 648 0.44 -15.85 9.02
N TYR A 649 1.69 -15.82 9.49
CA TYR A 649 2.77 -15.07 8.84
C TYR A 649 3.00 -15.53 7.40
N ALA A 650 3.13 -16.84 7.17
CA ALA A 650 3.38 -17.40 5.84
C ALA A 650 2.27 -16.99 4.85
N ARG A 651 1.01 -17.01 5.30
CA ARG A 651 -0.13 -16.56 4.51
C ARG A 651 -0.01 -15.07 4.16
N THR A 652 0.37 -14.22 5.10
CA THR A 652 0.52 -12.77 4.90
C THR A 652 1.68 -12.45 3.97
N ALA A 653 2.86 -13.02 4.22
CA ALA A 653 4.09 -12.69 3.51
C ALA A 653 4.08 -13.04 2.02
N ARG A 654 3.32 -14.06 1.63
CA ARG A 654 3.26 -14.55 0.24
C ARG A 654 1.88 -14.43 -0.40
N LEU A 655 1.01 -13.60 0.16
CA LEU A 655 -0.37 -13.45 -0.28
C LEU A 655 -0.48 -13.30 -1.81
N ASP A 656 0.25 -12.32 -2.36
CA ASP A 656 0.27 -12.02 -3.77
C ASP A 656 1.18 -12.95 -4.58
N LEU A 657 2.39 -13.25 -4.08
CA LEU A 657 3.35 -14.13 -4.76
C LEU A 657 2.79 -15.53 -5.05
N ASP A 658 1.93 -16.03 -4.18
CA ASP A 658 1.28 -17.33 -4.30
C ASP A 658 -0.21 -17.21 -4.68
N ASN A 659 -0.69 -15.99 -4.98
CA ASN A 659 -2.06 -15.68 -5.40
C ASN A 659 -3.14 -16.33 -4.51
N TYR A 660 -3.00 -16.21 -3.20
CA TYR A 660 -3.86 -16.89 -2.23
C TYR A 660 -5.34 -16.58 -2.37
N ASN A 661 -5.67 -15.32 -2.63
CA ASN A 661 -7.06 -14.85 -2.76
C ASN A 661 -7.59 -14.97 -4.20
N ASN A 662 -6.76 -15.39 -5.16
CA ASN A 662 -7.10 -15.49 -6.59
C ASN A 662 -7.60 -14.18 -7.20
N ASP A 663 -7.02 -13.05 -6.82
CA ASP A 663 -7.38 -11.70 -7.26
C ASP A 663 -6.16 -10.78 -7.49
N THR A 664 -4.94 -11.32 -7.41
CA THR A 664 -3.69 -10.56 -7.60
C THR A 664 -3.54 -10.06 -9.05
N GLU A 665 -4.24 -10.66 -10.01
CA GLU A 665 -4.28 -10.19 -11.40
C GLU A 665 -4.84 -8.75 -11.54
N ASP A 666 -5.70 -8.34 -10.61
CA ASP A 666 -6.28 -7.00 -10.51
C ASP A 666 -5.34 -5.97 -9.85
N GLY A 667 -4.16 -6.38 -9.44
CA GLY A 667 -3.16 -5.60 -8.71
C GLY A 667 -2.85 -6.16 -7.33
N LEU A 668 -1.68 -5.80 -6.81
CA LEU A 668 -1.17 -6.25 -5.51
C LEU A 668 -1.99 -5.68 -4.34
N HIS A 669 -1.89 -6.33 -3.18
CA HIS A 669 -2.47 -5.86 -1.91
C HIS A 669 -1.45 -5.01 -1.15
N ILE A 670 -1.15 -3.82 -1.66
CA ILE A 670 -0.06 -2.97 -1.17
C ILE A 670 -0.20 -2.62 0.31
N THR A 671 -1.39 -2.23 0.75
CA THR A 671 -1.60 -1.81 2.14
C THR A 671 -1.43 -2.93 3.16
N SER A 672 -1.61 -4.19 2.74
CA SER A 672 -1.40 -5.36 3.60
C SER A 672 0.05 -5.83 3.67
N MET A 673 0.93 -5.33 2.83
CA MET A 673 2.31 -5.79 2.75
C MET A 673 3.13 -5.44 4.00
N SER A 674 2.76 -4.41 4.75
CA SER A 674 3.33 -4.14 6.08
C SER A 674 3.04 -5.26 7.09
N GLY A 675 2.00 -6.05 6.87
CA GLY A 675 1.59 -7.12 7.79
C GLY A 675 2.65 -8.19 8.00
N GLY A 676 3.42 -8.53 6.96
CA GLY A 676 4.55 -9.46 7.08
C GLY A 676 5.64 -8.93 8.01
N TRP A 677 5.99 -7.65 7.87
CA TRP A 677 6.95 -6.97 8.74
C TRP A 677 6.44 -6.89 10.19
N LEU A 678 5.17 -6.50 10.37
CA LEU A 678 4.54 -6.43 11.69
C LEU A 678 4.52 -7.80 12.39
N ALA A 679 4.20 -8.86 11.68
CA ALA A 679 4.20 -10.23 12.22
C ALA A 679 5.59 -10.67 12.70
N ILE A 680 6.66 -10.30 12.00
CA ILE A 680 8.04 -10.58 12.44
C ILE A 680 8.42 -9.69 13.63
N VAL A 681 8.30 -8.38 13.48
CA VAL A 681 8.86 -7.42 14.45
C VAL A 681 7.99 -7.32 15.70
N GLN A 682 6.68 -7.21 15.57
CA GLN A 682 5.78 -7.13 16.71
C GLN A 682 5.28 -8.50 17.20
N GLY A 683 5.26 -9.50 16.29
CA GLY A 683 4.92 -10.87 16.63
C GLY A 683 6.14 -11.66 17.11
N PHE A 684 7.02 -12.10 16.21
CA PHE A 684 8.12 -13.01 16.53
C PHE A 684 9.20 -12.38 17.42
N ALA A 685 9.56 -11.11 17.18
CA ALA A 685 10.45 -10.37 18.08
C ALA A 685 9.73 -9.77 19.29
N GLY A 686 8.40 -9.77 19.29
CA GLY A 686 7.59 -9.30 20.42
C GLY A 686 7.79 -7.83 20.78
N MET A 687 8.15 -6.99 19.78
CA MET A 687 8.38 -5.56 20.01
C MET A 687 7.12 -4.85 20.48
N ARG A 688 7.24 -4.09 21.58
CA ARG A 688 6.20 -3.17 22.09
C ARG A 688 6.87 -1.87 22.56
N THR A 689 6.10 -0.78 22.51
CA THR A 689 6.57 0.56 22.86
C THR A 689 5.66 1.28 23.88
N PHE A 690 5.01 0.53 24.76
CA PHE A 690 4.09 1.10 25.74
C PHE A 690 4.81 1.87 26.85
N ASN A 691 4.16 2.94 27.33
CA ASN A 691 4.64 3.74 28.48
C ASN A 691 6.08 4.24 28.32
N ASN A 692 6.46 4.64 27.10
CA ASN A 692 7.81 5.11 26.76
C ASN A 692 8.91 4.04 26.93
N LYS A 693 8.56 2.76 27.01
CA LYS A 693 9.51 1.65 27.12
C LYS A 693 9.57 0.87 25.81
N LEU A 694 10.79 0.55 25.39
CA LEU A 694 11.02 -0.37 24.29
C LEU A 694 11.19 -1.79 24.88
N ILE A 695 10.32 -2.69 24.46
CA ILE A 695 10.23 -4.07 24.99
C ILE A 695 10.41 -5.05 23.83
N PHE A 696 11.16 -6.13 24.07
CA PHE A 696 11.28 -7.28 23.19
C PHE A 696 11.04 -8.58 23.95
N LYS A 697 10.30 -9.51 23.32
CA LYS A 697 10.08 -10.89 23.80
C LYS A 697 10.19 -11.86 22.62
N PRO A 698 11.39 -12.03 22.06
CA PRO A 698 11.56 -12.77 20.83
C PRO A 698 11.46 -14.29 21.00
N PHE A 699 10.99 -14.94 19.93
CA PHE A 699 11.23 -16.36 19.66
C PHE A 699 11.70 -16.53 18.20
N CYS A 700 12.35 -17.64 17.90
CA CYS A 700 12.73 -18.00 16.53
C CYS A 700 11.82 -19.13 16.03
N PRO A 701 11.15 -19.00 14.87
CA PRO A 701 10.40 -20.12 14.28
C PRO A 701 11.27 -21.35 14.08
N GLU A 702 10.73 -22.55 14.31
CA GLU A 702 11.50 -23.81 14.27
C GLU A 702 12.14 -24.08 12.89
N ASN A 703 11.49 -23.65 11.81
CA ASN A 703 11.99 -23.81 10.45
C ASN A 703 13.02 -22.75 10.03
N TRP A 704 13.30 -21.73 10.89
CA TRP A 704 14.32 -20.72 10.66
C TRP A 704 15.56 -21.00 11.51
N THR A 705 16.74 -20.70 10.98
CA THR A 705 17.97 -20.71 11.79
C THR A 705 18.18 -19.42 12.53
N GLY A 706 17.62 -18.34 12.02
CA GLY A 706 17.61 -17.02 12.63
C GLY A 706 16.94 -15.98 11.78
N TYR A 707 16.78 -14.79 12.33
CA TYR A 707 16.36 -13.60 11.61
C TYR A 707 16.95 -12.35 12.25
N ASN A 708 17.11 -11.31 11.45
CA ASN A 708 17.56 -10.01 11.95
C ASN A 708 16.92 -8.87 11.19
N PHE A 709 16.84 -7.69 11.82
CA PHE A 709 16.27 -6.48 11.25
C PHE A 709 16.79 -5.26 11.98
N MET A 710 16.63 -4.09 11.36
CA MET A 710 16.90 -2.80 11.99
C MET A 710 15.61 -2.05 12.31
N ILE A 711 15.64 -1.24 13.37
CA ILE A 711 14.61 -0.27 13.68
C ILE A 711 15.23 1.08 14.03
N LYS A 712 14.58 2.16 13.61
CA LYS A 712 14.81 3.49 14.14
C LYS A 712 13.91 3.69 15.37
N TYR A 713 14.45 4.16 16.46
CA TYR A 713 13.68 4.45 17.67
C TYR A 713 14.26 5.63 18.42
N ARG A 714 13.53 6.74 18.47
CA ARG A 714 13.90 7.96 19.21
C ARG A 714 15.34 8.43 18.93
N GLY A 715 15.65 8.63 17.65
CA GLY A 715 16.95 9.09 17.16
C GLY A 715 18.08 8.06 17.25
N ARG A 716 17.75 6.77 17.40
CA ARG A 716 18.69 5.66 17.43
C ARG A 716 18.44 4.68 16.29
N LEU A 717 19.49 4.04 15.81
CA LEU A 717 19.40 2.88 14.94
C LEU A 717 19.80 1.64 15.74
N LEU A 718 18.88 0.68 15.85
CA LEU A 718 19.07 -0.55 16.59
C LEU A 718 19.05 -1.74 15.65
N HIS A 719 19.98 -2.66 15.80
CA HIS A 719 20.02 -3.95 15.11
C HIS A 719 19.61 -5.07 16.06
N ILE A 720 18.56 -5.78 15.72
CA ILE A 720 18.03 -6.91 16.47
C ILE A 720 18.35 -8.20 15.70
N SER A 721 19.01 -9.15 16.35
CA SER A 721 19.32 -10.47 15.80
C SER A 721 18.79 -11.56 16.73
N VAL A 722 18.07 -12.50 16.18
CA VAL A 722 17.42 -13.61 16.90
C VAL A 722 17.82 -14.93 16.23
N THR A 723 18.35 -15.84 17.00
CA THR A 723 18.63 -17.23 16.59
C THR A 723 17.79 -18.20 17.41
N GLN A 724 17.97 -19.51 17.24
CA GLN A 724 17.32 -20.51 18.09
C GLN A 724 17.77 -20.45 19.56
N GLU A 725 18.95 -19.88 19.85
CA GLU A 725 19.55 -19.91 21.18
C GLU A 725 19.66 -18.53 21.82
N LEU A 726 19.85 -17.48 21.01
CA LEU A 726 20.27 -16.16 21.49
C LEU A 726 19.49 -15.04 20.79
N VAL A 727 19.14 -14.02 21.56
CA VAL A 727 18.79 -12.71 21.05
C VAL A 727 19.87 -11.70 21.39
N SER A 728 20.25 -10.87 20.41
CA SER A 728 21.20 -9.77 20.54
C SER A 728 20.57 -8.49 20.05
N VAL A 729 20.67 -7.42 20.82
CA VAL A 729 20.28 -6.07 20.44
C VAL A 729 21.51 -5.18 20.48
N ARG A 730 21.86 -4.58 19.32
CA ARG A 730 23.02 -3.70 19.17
C ARG A 730 22.58 -2.27 18.87
N LEU A 731 23.27 -1.32 19.48
CA LEU A 731 23.14 0.10 19.15
C LEU A 731 24.13 0.43 18.01
N GLU A 732 23.58 0.63 16.80
CA GLU A 732 24.40 1.00 15.63
C GLU A 732 24.68 2.50 15.61
N GLU A 733 23.67 3.32 15.97
CA GLU A 733 23.77 4.78 15.99
C GLU A 733 22.98 5.37 17.14
N GLY A 734 23.44 6.50 17.68
CA GLY A 734 22.74 7.31 18.67
C GLY A 734 23.22 7.09 20.10
N GLU A 735 22.50 7.66 21.06
CA GLU A 735 22.83 7.65 22.47
C GLU A 735 22.31 6.37 23.16
N PRO A 736 22.93 5.93 24.27
CA PRO A 736 22.45 4.80 25.05
C PRO A 736 20.96 4.88 25.41
N ILE A 737 20.31 3.72 25.50
CA ILE A 737 18.88 3.63 25.80
C ILE A 737 18.57 2.47 26.75
N GLU A 738 17.59 2.67 27.63
CA GLU A 738 17.01 1.59 28.41
C GLU A 738 15.99 0.82 27.57
N LEU A 739 16.06 -0.50 27.59
CA LEU A 739 15.10 -1.41 26.98
C LEU A 739 14.78 -2.58 27.92
N THR A 740 13.68 -3.24 27.65
CA THR A 740 13.30 -4.46 28.36
C THR A 740 13.40 -5.65 27.41
N LEU A 741 14.24 -6.63 27.78
CA LEU A 741 14.37 -7.88 27.07
C LEU A 741 13.75 -9.00 27.91
N TYR A 742 12.67 -9.61 27.44
CA TYR A 742 11.72 -10.41 28.22
C TYR A 742 11.16 -9.57 29.39
N ASN A 743 11.50 -9.91 30.62
CA ASN A 743 11.07 -9.17 31.82
C ASN A 743 12.23 -8.43 32.52
N LYS A 744 13.38 -8.29 31.84
CA LYS A 744 14.59 -7.72 32.41
C LYS A 744 14.91 -6.36 31.77
N GLU A 745 14.95 -5.32 32.59
CA GLU A 745 15.42 -3.99 32.17
C GLU A 745 16.95 -4.01 31.98
N MET A 746 17.41 -3.45 30.87
CA MET A 746 18.81 -3.42 30.45
C MET A 746 19.14 -2.06 29.84
N LEU A 747 20.33 -1.56 30.13
CA LEU A 747 20.87 -0.35 29.49
C LEU A 747 21.72 -0.76 28.28
N LEU A 748 21.22 -0.43 27.09
CA LEU A 748 21.92 -0.64 25.82
C LEU A 748 22.90 0.52 25.59
N LYS A 749 24.21 0.22 25.63
CA LYS A 749 25.29 1.16 25.30
C LYS A 749 26.02 0.78 24.02
N ASP A 750 26.14 -0.50 23.75
CA ASP A 750 26.75 -1.09 22.58
C ASP A 750 25.96 -2.34 22.17
N VAL A 751 26.00 -3.40 22.97
CA VAL A 751 25.25 -4.62 22.76
C VAL A 751 24.68 -5.18 24.07
N VAL A 752 23.48 -5.72 24.01
CA VAL A 752 22.88 -6.53 25.08
C VAL A 752 22.41 -7.85 24.51
N GLU A 753 22.58 -8.94 25.28
CA GLU A 753 22.25 -10.29 24.85
C GLU A 753 21.46 -11.03 25.93
N SER A 754 20.62 -11.95 25.52
CA SER A 754 19.93 -12.89 26.38
C SER A 754 19.71 -14.23 25.68
N PRO A 755 19.77 -15.36 26.42
CA PRO A 755 19.25 -16.61 25.87
C PRO A 755 17.78 -16.47 25.48
N ILE A 756 17.34 -17.25 24.49
CA ILE A 756 15.93 -17.35 24.15
C ILE A 756 15.20 -18.04 25.32
N HIS A 757 14.13 -17.43 25.78
CA HIS A 757 13.24 -18.01 26.77
C HIS A 757 12.00 -18.54 26.04
N PHE A 758 11.85 -19.84 26.00
CA PHE A 758 10.59 -20.45 25.57
C PHE A 758 9.55 -20.18 26.67
N SER A 759 8.53 -19.39 26.32
CA SER A 759 7.43 -19.04 27.24
C SER A 759 6.47 -20.22 27.41
#